data_8d4c222becc8a8b135d522f00353d19b
#
_entry.id   8d4c222becc8a8b135d522f00353d19b
#
_cell.length_a   1.000
_cell.length_b   1.000
_cell.length_c   1.000
_cell.angle_alpha   90.00
_cell.angle_beta   90.00
_cell.angle_gamma   90.00
#
_symmetry.space_group_name_H-M   'P 1'
#
loop_
_entity.id
_entity.type
_entity.pdbx_description
1 polymer ?
#
loop_
_entity_poly.entity_id
_entity_poly.type
_entity_poly.pdbx_seq_one_letter_code
_entity_poly.pdbx_strand_id
1 'polypeptide(L)'
;MQASNFYKTPSVKYFILFFHLFISLAAKTQNTYWQQEVNFKIDVKLNDKEHSLDAFEKIEYINHSPDTLLYIWFHLWPNAYRTDKTAFSDQLLENGRTDFYFSNKEDRGYINRLDFRVHSILAKTEDHPQHIDIIKVILPQPLLPGATVEITTPFHVQLPKNFSRGGHAGQAYHVTQWYPKPAVYDQYGWHPMPYLDQGEFYNDFGNYEVKITVPANYVVATSGRLQNEELTLSDTVSPKIKDVKKLKPTSANIKTKKDVFPKSALNTKTLIYKQSTVHDFAWFADKRFIIKQDTLQLPSGKLIDIYAYHFSKNEKVWGNSLQMIKDAVLFRSKSIGEYPYNIISVVEAEMGFEGGMEYPCITAITPMNTAKALESVIEHEAGHNWFQGMLANDERKYAWLDEGINTYYNERFDKEISRYLPNLKKKNFIHLNVDDNLFLKSYERWKIDMPLNTASDSMTETNYYLTAYNKGAGFIKLIEKDLGRTQFDIAMKAYFNQWKYKHPYPLDLINSLETSTGKDLGAAFSLLNQKGPLSKDPKRKLKFVPFIGTNDSSTNVIMATPILGINLYDGLMIGAAFTNYTLPATKFQFLLAPMYATKSKQFNGAGRISYTFYPNNIFKRIITSVSGLKFNIDEFTDTANNKFITGFRKLSTSLKFVLRESNPRSSRERYFQWKTFYFNEDNLRFKSDTFPNGNRFLTITKYQTNRYLNQLRFVIADSRVLYPYKAEIMAEQSADFIRLALTGNYYLNYNENLGLDVRFFAGKFIYLGDNTINKQFATDPYHLNLSGPKGYEDYTYSNYFIGRSEFEGAASQQMMMRDGGFKVRTDLLADKVGKTDDWLMAMNFVTDIPDQINILKLLPVKIPVRIYADIGTYAEAWKANATGNKILFNAGLQFSFLKNTVNVYMPLFYSKVYKDYFQSTISDKIFKKNISFSIDIQNISLKKIDRRFPF
;
A
#
# COMPACT_ATOMS: atom_id res chain seq x y z
N MET A 1 -14.11 -46.22 -71.06
CA MET A 1 -13.32 -47.34 -71.42
C MET A 1 -12.09 -47.44 -70.56
N GLN A 2 -11.99 -48.59 -69.88
CA GLN A 2 -10.80 -49.23 -69.27
C GLN A 2 -10.08 -48.45 -68.15
N ALA A 3 -10.46 -48.81 -66.91
CA ALA A 3 -9.61 -48.79 -65.72
C ALA A 3 -8.72 -50.06 -65.80
N SER A 4 -7.43 -49.99 -65.59
CA SER A 4 -6.55 -51.14 -65.36
C SER A 4 -5.68 -50.89 -64.10
N ASN A 5 -5.90 -51.72 -63.16
CA ASN A 5 -5.02 -52.32 -62.16
C ASN A 5 -3.59 -51.79 -62.05
N PHE A 6 -3.35 -51.21 -60.87
CA PHE A 6 -2.06 -51.18 -60.17
C PHE A 6 -2.26 -51.28 -58.62
N TYR A 7 -2.37 -52.50 -58.13
CA TYR A 7 -2.16 -52.75 -56.69
C TYR A 7 -1.78 -54.22 -56.51
N LYS A 8 -0.48 -54.50 -56.52
CA LYS A 8 0.12 -55.65 -55.78
C LYS A 8 1.64 -55.51 -55.79
N THR A 9 2.19 -54.84 -54.82
CA THR A 9 3.56 -55.05 -54.35
C THR A 9 3.56 -55.25 -52.86
N PRO A 10 4.25 -56.29 -52.32
CA PRO A 10 4.25 -56.62 -50.85
C PRO A 10 4.99 -55.59 -50.02
N SER A 11 5.74 -54.65 -50.61
CA SER A 11 6.58 -53.69 -49.89
C SER A 11 5.83 -52.61 -49.10
N VAL A 12 4.57 -52.26 -49.48
CA VAL A 12 3.81 -51.24 -48.80
C VAL A 12 3.26 -51.70 -47.45
N LYS A 13 2.95 -53.00 -47.25
CA LYS A 13 2.46 -53.52 -45.98
C LYS A 13 3.56 -53.53 -44.90
N TYR A 14 4.82 -53.76 -45.24
CA TYR A 14 5.90 -53.68 -44.27
C TYR A 14 6.35 -52.30 -43.94
N PHE A 15 6.17 -51.31 -44.82
CA PHE A 15 6.46 -49.89 -44.55
C PHE A 15 5.41 -49.28 -43.59
N ILE A 16 4.14 -49.62 -43.74
CA ILE A 16 3.08 -49.20 -42.86
C ILE A 16 3.23 -49.85 -41.44
N LEU A 17 3.62 -51.13 -41.39
CA LEU A 17 3.89 -51.83 -40.14
C LEU A 17 5.13 -51.27 -39.42
N PHE A 18 6.16 -50.88 -40.16
CA PHE A 18 7.38 -50.24 -39.61
C PHE A 18 7.10 -48.81 -39.16
N PHE A 19 6.23 -48.06 -39.86
CA PHE A 19 5.82 -46.73 -39.45
C PHE A 19 4.89 -46.74 -38.22
N HIS A 20 4.03 -47.77 -38.11
CA HIS A 20 3.23 -47.98 -36.87
C HIS A 20 4.07 -48.48 -35.69
N LEU A 21 5.13 -49.23 -35.94
CA LEU A 21 6.09 -49.64 -34.89
C LEU A 21 6.94 -48.44 -34.45
N PHE A 22 7.27 -47.48 -35.31
CA PHE A 22 7.98 -46.25 -34.96
C PHE A 22 7.06 -45.21 -34.30
N ILE A 23 5.76 -45.19 -34.62
CA ILE A 23 4.77 -44.34 -33.92
C ILE A 23 4.39 -44.92 -32.55
N SER A 24 4.44 -46.23 -32.38
CA SER A 24 4.24 -46.89 -31.07
C SER A 24 5.48 -46.86 -30.17
N LEU A 25 6.67 -46.53 -30.72
CA LEU A 25 7.90 -46.26 -29.97
C LEU A 25 8.10 -44.77 -29.67
N ALA A 26 7.23 -43.86 -30.19
CA ALA A 26 6.94 -42.61 -29.58
C ALA A 26 6.07 -42.85 -28.33
N ALA A 27 6.52 -43.80 -27.48
CA ALA A 27 6.03 -44.01 -26.16
C ALA A 27 6.04 -42.64 -25.48
N LYS A 28 4.92 -42.23 -24.95
CA LYS A 28 4.83 -41.24 -23.89
C LYS A 28 6.02 -41.46 -22.97
N THR A 29 7.09 -40.69 -23.15
CA THR A 29 7.97 -40.40 -22.06
C THR A 29 7.06 -39.70 -21.06
N GLN A 30 6.48 -40.45 -20.13
CA GLN A 30 6.07 -39.83 -18.87
C GLN A 30 7.31 -39.07 -18.44
N ASN A 31 7.26 -37.75 -18.51
CA ASN A 31 8.24 -36.89 -17.85
C ASN A 31 8.20 -37.31 -16.40
N THR A 32 9.10 -38.23 -16.01
CA THR A 32 9.28 -38.62 -14.63
C THR A 32 9.71 -37.33 -13.91
N TYR A 33 8.96 -36.96 -12.89
CA TYR A 33 9.31 -35.81 -12.05
C TYR A 33 10.75 -35.94 -11.55
N TRP A 34 11.50 -34.87 -11.61
CA TRP A 34 12.84 -34.72 -11.07
C TRP A 34 13.01 -33.34 -10.44
N GLN A 35 13.90 -33.20 -9.50
CA GLN A 35 14.35 -31.96 -8.90
C GLN A 35 15.79 -32.14 -8.47
N GLN A 36 16.52 -31.06 -8.30
CA GLN A 36 17.90 -31.10 -7.82
C GLN A 36 17.94 -31.39 -6.32
N GLU A 37 19.09 -31.84 -5.82
CA GLU A 37 19.38 -31.96 -4.39
C GLU A 37 20.61 -31.13 -4.08
N VAL A 38 20.54 -30.28 -3.02
CA VAL A 38 21.59 -29.35 -2.68
C VAL A 38 21.92 -29.43 -1.19
N ASN A 39 23.03 -30.09 -0.83
CA ASN A 39 23.46 -30.28 0.54
C ASN A 39 24.49 -29.22 0.95
N PHE A 40 24.35 -28.66 2.17
CA PHE A 40 25.16 -27.57 2.66
C PHE A 40 25.93 -27.93 3.94
N LYS A 41 27.22 -27.56 4.00
CA LYS A 41 28.02 -27.47 5.25
C LYS A 41 28.54 -26.05 5.35
N ILE A 42 28.10 -25.29 6.37
CA ILE A 42 28.43 -23.90 6.52
C ILE A 42 29.08 -23.67 7.90
N ASP A 43 30.20 -22.97 7.92
CA ASP A 43 30.86 -22.50 9.14
C ASP A 43 30.78 -20.97 9.13
N VAL A 44 30.13 -20.38 10.16
CA VAL A 44 29.86 -18.94 10.20
C VAL A 44 30.20 -18.35 11.56
N LYS A 45 30.82 -17.17 11.57
CA LYS A 45 31.15 -16.39 12.75
C LYS A 45 30.50 -15.00 12.69
N LEU A 46 29.79 -14.65 13.76
CA LEU A 46 29.20 -13.34 13.96
C LEU A 46 30.22 -12.35 14.54
N ASN A 47 30.37 -11.20 13.90
CA ASN A 47 31.01 -10.02 14.46
C ASN A 47 29.92 -9.01 14.87
N ASP A 48 29.57 -8.97 16.16
CA ASP A 48 28.47 -8.15 16.67
C ASP A 48 28.87 -6.68 16.95
N LYS A 49 30.09 -6.30 16.63
CA LYS A 49 30.57 -4.90 16.63
C LYS A 49 30.40 -4.25 15.27
N GLU A 50 30.76 -5.02 14.22
CA GLU A 50 30.69 -4.57 12.82
C GLU A 50 29.37 -5.00 12.14
N HIS A 51 28.48 -5.72 12.85
CA HIS A 51 27.24 -6.29 12.31
C HIS A 51 27.48 -7.10 11.04
N SER A 52 28.46 -8.02 11.09
CA SER A 52 28.88 -8.79 9.92
C SER A 52 29.07 -10.26 10.23
N LEU A 53 29.10 -11.06 9.16
CA LEU A 53 29.34 -12.49 9.18
C LEU A 53 30.58 -12.80 8.33
N ASP A 54 31.53 -13.59 8.87
CA ASP A 54 32.56 -14.23 8.09
C ASP A 54 32.26 -15.73 8.03
N ALA A 55 32.24 -16.31 6.84
CA ALA A 55 31.78 -17.67 6.64
C ALA A 55 32.52 -18.41 5.53
N PHE A 56 32.41 -19.73 5.58
CA PHE A 56 32.83 -20.65 4.53
C PHE A 56 31.73 -21.68 4.32
N GLU A 57 31.40 -21.96 3.05
CA GLU A 57 30.46 -23.01 2.72
C GLU A 57 31.05 -24.04 1.76
N LYS A 58 30.53 -25.24 1.92
CA LYS A 58 30.72 -26.39 1.05
C LYS A 58 29.36 -26.89 0.61
N ILE A 59 29.13 -26.87 -0.68
CA ILE A 59 27.88 -27.27 -1.34
C ILE A 59 28.15 -28.57 -2.10
N GLU A 60 27.30 -29.56 -1.89
CA GLU A 60 27.20 -30.74 -2.72
C GLU A 60 25.94 -30.62 -3.56
N TYR A 61 26.11 -30.46 -4.88
CA TYR A 61 25.00 -30.31 -5.83
C TYR A 61 24.88 -31.57 -6.68
N ILE A 62 23.69 -32.19 -6.66
CA ILE A 62 23.40 -33.45 -7.38
C ILE A 62 22.46 -33.14 -8.53
N ASN A 63 22.90 -33.42 -9.77
CA ASN A 63 22.11 -33.16 -10.96
C ASN A 63 21.16 -34.34 -11.25
N HIS A 64 19.91 -34.26 -10.80
CA HIS A 64 18.89 -35.23 -11.11
C HIS A 64 18.13 -34.94 -12.42
N SER A 65 18.47 -33.86 -13.13
CA SER A 65 17.86 -33.56 -14.43
C SER A 65 18.36 -34.49 -15.54
N PRO A 66 17.62 -34.62 -16.63
CA PRO A 66 18.09 -35.32 -17.83
C PRO A 66 19.15 -34.51 -18.60
N ASP A 67 19.45 -33.29 -18.20
CA ASP A 67 20.28 -32.34 -18.91
C ASP A 67 21.70 -32.31 -18.38
N THR A 68 22.68 -32.02 -19.24
CA THR A 68 24.05 -31.71 -18.84
C THR A 68 24.17 -30.24 -18.49
N LEU A 69 24.56 -29.93 -17.26
CA LEU A 69 24.70 -28.56 -16.81
C LEU A 69 26.12 -28.03 -17.03
N LEU A 70 26.23 -26.87 -17.69
CA LEU A 70 27.51 -26.18 -17.98
C LEU A 70 27.79 -25.07 -16.98
N TYR A 71 26.81 -24.63 -16.26
CA TYR A 71 26.87 -23.58 -15.22
C TYR A 71 25.76 -23.75 -14.19
N ILE A 72 25.91 -23.07 -13.06
CA ILE A 72 24.88 -22.96 -12.04
C ILE A 72 24.69 -21.47 -11.72
N TRP A 73 23.42 -20.99 -11.70
CA TRP A 73 23.10 -19.70 -11.17
C TRP A 73 23.08 -19.73 -9.65
N PHE A 74 23.64 -18.67 -9.03
CA PHE A 74 23.63 -18.47 -7.60
C PHE A 74 22.93 -17.17 -7.22
N HIS A 75 22.14 -17.22 -6.17
CA HIS A 75 21.59 -16.07 -5.49
C HIS A 75 22.62 -15.53 -4.47
N LEU A 76 22.86 -14.23 -4.54
CA LEU A 76 23.70 -13.47 -3.59
C LEU A 76 22.82 -12.39 -2.94
N TRP A 77 21.69 -12.81 -2.37
CA TRP A 77 20.60 -11.93 -1.91
C TRP A 77 21.01 -10.78 -0.97
N PRO A 78 22.06 -10.87 -0.10
CA PRO A 78 22.51 -9.70 0.65
C PRO A 78 22.92 -8.51 -0.23
N ASN A 79 23.27 -8.72 -1.51
CA ASN A 79 23.59 -7.63 -2.43
C ASN A 79 22.36 -6.80 -2.84
N ALA A 80 21.15 -7.27 -2.63
CA ALA A 80 19.93 -6.48 -2.82
C ALA A 80 19.91 -5.23 -1.95
N TYR A 81 20.57 -5.28 -0.79
CA TYR A 81 20.69 -4.16 0.16
C TYR A 81 21.90 -3.25 -0.09
N ARG A 82 22.67 -3.48 -1.15
CA ARG A 82 23.93 -2.76 -1.40
C ARG A 82 23.72 -1.33 -1.88
N THR A 83 22.73 -1.12 -2.73
CA THR A 83 22.42 0.19 -3.32
C THR A 83 20.92 0.41 -3.46
N ASP A 84 20.52 1.67 -3.68
CA ASP A 84 19.15 2.07 -3.98
C ASP A 84 18.70 1.83 -5.44
N LYS A 85 19.51 1.09 -6.23
CA LYS A 85 19.26 0.75 -7.64
C LYS A 85 19.00 -0.74 -7.85
N THR A 86 18.54 -1.45 -6.83
CA THR A 86 18.23 -2.87 -6.89
C THR A 86 16.73 -3.10 -7.07
N ALA A 87 16.34 -4.27 -7.55
CA ALA A 87 14.93 -4.65 -7.68
C ALA A 87 14.19 -4.55 -6.32
N PHE A 88 14.88 -4.86 -5.23
CA PHE A 88 14.37 -4.68 -3.87
C PHE A 88 14.03 -3.21 -3.56
N SER A 89 14.97 -2.30 -3.81
CA SER A 89 14.76 -0.86 -3.61
C SER A 89 13.60 -0.33 -4.44
N ASP A 90 13.54 -0.72 -5.72
CA ASP A 90 12.48 -0.31 -6.63
C ASP A 90 11.11 -0.79 -6.13
N GLN A 91 11.02 -2.05 -5.66
CA GLN A 91 9.76 -2.58 -5.14
C GLN A 91 9.32 -1.86 -3.85
N LEU A 92 10.25 -1.54 -2.92
CA LEU A 92 9.92 -0.75 -1.74
C LEU A 92 9.34 0.61 -2.11
N LEU A 93 9.94 1.30 -3.09
CA LEU A 93 9.43 2.57 -3.60
C LEU A 93 8.04 2.43 -4.24
N GLU A 94 7.81 1.37 -5.02
CA GLU A 94 6.50 1.08 -5.61
C GLU A 94 5.44 0.79 -4.54
N ASN A 95 5.82 0.14 -3.44
CA ASN A 95 4.98 -0.12 -2.28
C ASN A 95 4.86 1.07 -1.32
N GLY A 96 5.49 2.22 -1.65
CA GLY A 96 5.35 3.48 -0.92
C GLY A 96 6.32 3.64 0.26
N ARG A 97 7.40 2.83 0.33
CA ARG A 97 8.44 2.90 1.34
C ARG A 97 9.67 3.64 0.82
N THR A 98 10.20 4.57 1.61
CA THR A 98 11.39 5.39 1.27
C THR A 98 12.53 5.24 2.26
N ASP A 99 12.33 4.47 3.32
CA ASP A 99 13.28 4.25 4.41
C ASP A 99 14.62 3.69 3.90
N PHE A 100 14.59 2.69 3.01
CA PHE A 100 15.79 2.14 2.41
C PHE A 100 16.46 3.11 1.41
N TYR A 101 15.67 3.79 0.58
CA TYR A 101 16.18 4.75 -0.40
C TYR A 101 16.99 5.88 0.27
N PHE A 102 16.50 6.43 1.39
CA PHE A 102 17.16 7.48 2.16
C PHE A 102 18.10 6.97 3.26
N SER A 103 18.33 5.65 3.34
CA SER A 103 19.24 5.07 4.33
C SER A 103 20.70 5.46 4.08
N ASN A 104 21.50 5.54 5.16
CA ASN A 104 22.92 5.76 5.05
C ASN A 104 23.63 4.49 4.53
N LYS A 105 24.86 4.63 4.07
CA LYS A 105 25.67 3.50 3.57
C LYS A 105 25.95 2.46 4.66
N GLU A 106 26.12 2.93 5.89
CA GLU A 106 26.38 2.11 7.09
C GLU A 106 25.19 1.25 7.49
N ASP A 107 23.98 1.63 7.06
CA ASP A 107 22.74 0.89 7.32
C ASP A 107 22.48 -0.18 6.26
N ARG A 108 23.26 -0.20 5.17
CA ARG A 108 23.09 -1.10 4.02
C ARG A 108 23.91 -2.37 4.17
N GLY A 109 23.50 -3.43 3.44
CA GLY A 109 24.15 -4.74 3.47
C GLY A 109 24.71 -5.16 2.12
N TYR A 110 25.59 -6.15 2.14
CA TYR A 110 26.16 -6.77 0.94
C TYR A 110 26.82 -8.11 1.27
N ILE A 111 27.13 -8.90 0.23
CA ILE A 111 27.98 -10.06 0.30
C ILE A 111 29.20 -9.87 -0.61
N ASN A 112 30.39 -10.26 -0.16
CA ASN A 112 31.62 -10.20 -0.91
C ASN A 112 32.61 -11.30 -0.48
N ARG A 113 33.88 -11.21 -0.89
CA ARG A 113 34.95 -12.17 -0.65
C ARG A 113 34.66 -13.58 -1.19
N LEU A 114 33.89 -13.65 -2.28
CA LEU A 114 33.53 -14.90 -2.93
C LEU A 114 34.71 -15.44 -3.76
N ASP A 115 35.03 -16.73 -3.58
CA ASP A 115 36.05 -17.48 -4.34
C ASP A 115 35.49 -18.87 -4.67
N PHE A 116 34.56 -18.90 -5.65
CA PHE A 116 33.91 -20.14 -6.02
C PHE A 116 34.91 -21.13 -6.61
N ARG A 117 35.02 -22.31 -5.99
CA ARG A 117 35.85 -23.41 -6.46
C ARG A 117 35.00 -24.67 -6.66
N VAL A 118 35.19 -25.31 -7.80
CA VAL A 118 34.54 -26.58 -8.17
C VAL A 118 35.60 -27.68 -8.12
N HIS A 119 35.46 -28.64 -7.21
CA HIS A 119 36.50 -29.63 -6.93
C HIS A 119 37.90 -28.99 -6.73
N SER A 120 37.94 -27.89 -5.97
CA SER A 120 39.16 -27.08 -5.69
C SER A 120 39.69 -26.26 -6.90
N ILE A 121 39.11 -26.34 -8.08
CA ILE A 121 39.47 -25.55 -9.25
C ILE A 121 38.67 -24.22 -9.19
N LEU A 122 39.38 -23.09 -9.33
CA LEU A 122 38.74 -21.76 -9.40
C LEU A 122 37.76 -21.70 -10.57
N ALA A 123 36.50 -21.43 -10.30
CA ALA A 123 35.47 -21.31 -11.30
C ALA A 123 35.42 -19.89 -11.86
N LYS A 124 35.19 -19.76 -13.16
CA LYS A 124 34.84 -18.48 -13.77
C LYS A 124 33.44 -18.08 -13.36
N THR A 125 33.24 -16.80 -13.02
CA THR A 125 31.93 -16.26 -12.72
C THR A 125 31.52 -15.18 -13.71
N GLU A 126 30.20 -15.02 -13.94
CA GLU A 126 29.62 -14.00 -14.78
C GLU A 126 28.46 -13.32 -14.05
N ASP A 127 28.48 -11.98 -14.01
CA ASP A 127 27.42 -11.21 -13.39
C ASP A 127 26.10 -11.36 -14.17
N HIS A 128 24.97 -11.31 -13.44
CA HIS A 128 23.67 -11.24 -14.10
C HIS A 128 23.48 -9.84 -14.70
N PRO A 129 22.96 -9.72 -15.95
CA PRO A 129 22.92 -8.44 -16.66
C PRO A 129 22.05 -7.35 -16.01
N GLN A 130 21.12 -7.71 -15.12
CA GLN A 130 20.17 -6.80 -14.50
C GLN A 130 20.21 -6.78 -12.96
N HIS A 131 20.69 -7.84 -12.31
CA HIS A 131 20.56 -8.04 -10.87
C HIS A 131 21.91 -8.35 -10.22
N ILE A 132 22.39 -7.44 -9.37
CA ILE A 132 23.68 -7.59 -8.68
C ILE A 132 23.69 -8.64 -7.57
N ASP A 133 22.53 -9.13 -7.22
CA ASP A 133 22.29 -10.20 -6.23
C ASP A 133 22.14 -11.59 -6.88
N ILE A 134 22.56 -11.72 -8.15
CA ILE A 134 22.59 -13.00 -8.89
C ILE A 134 23.92 -13.11 -9.64
N ILE A 135 24.53 -14.29 -9.60
CA ILE A 135 25.78 -14.58 -10.30
C ILE A 135 25.74 -15.97 -10.96
N LYS A 136 26.39 -16.12 -12.11
CA LYS A 136 26.55 -17.39 -12.80
C LYS A 136 27.93 -17.96 -12.49
N VAL A 137 27.99 -19.19 -12.03
CA VAL A 137 29.22 -19.96 -11.83
C VAL A 137 29.36 -20.94 -12.99
N ILE A 138 30.40 -20.78 -13.81
CA ILE A 138 30.70 -21.65 -14.94
C ILE A 138 31.43 -22.88 -14.43
N LEU A 139 30.90 -24.05 -14.69
CA LEU A 139 31.52 -25.31 -14.27
C LEU A 139 32.75 -25.61 -15.13
N PRO A 140 33.92 -25.90 -14.52
CA PRO A 140 35.14 -26.24 -15.27
C PRO A 140 34.98 -27.52 -16.13
N GLN A 141 34.07 -28.40 -15.72
CA GLN A 141 33.65 -29.58 -16.46
C GLN A 141 32.13 -29.69 -16.47
N PRO A 142 31.49 -30.14 -17.55
CA PRO A 142 30.04 -30.33 -17.60
C PRO A 142 29.57 -31.32 -16.54
N LEU A 143 28.47 -30.94 -15.83
CA LEU A 143 27.85 -31.82 -14.84
C LEU A 143 26.78 -32.69 -15.53
N LEU A 144 27.10 -33.95 -15.73
CA LEU A 144 26.23 -34.91 -16.41
C LEU A 144 24.98 -35.27 -15.57
N PRO A 145 23.91 -35.79 -16.19
CA PRO A 145 22.77 -36.38 -15.48
C PRO A 145 23.23 -37.43 -14.45
N GLY A 146 22.68 -37.34 -13.23
CA GLY A 146 23.04 -38.24 -12.11
C GLY A 146 24.39 -37.96 -11.45
N ALA A 147 25.18 -37.01 -11.96
CA ALA A 147 26.48 -36.68 -11.38
C ALA A 147 26.37 -35.68 -10.22
N THR A 148 27.38 -35.73 -9.35
CA THR A 148 27.51 -34.82 -8.19
C THR A 148 28.71 -33.91 -8.38
N VAL A 149 28.59 -32.65 -7.95
CA VAL A 149 29.67 -31.67 -7.91
C VAL A 149 29.80 -31.04 -6.54
N GLU A 150 31.05 -30.89 -6.10
CA GLU A 150 31.38 -30.13 -4.90
C GLU A 150 31.78 -28.71 -5.26
N ILE A 151 31.11 -27.71 -4.62
CA ILE A 151 31.38 -26.29 -4.80
C ILE A 151 31.70 -25.70 -3.43
N THR A 152 32.79 -24.92 -3.35
CA THR A 152 33.16 -24.25 -2.09
C THR A 152 33.39 -22.78 -2.33
N THR A 153 33.07 -21.95 -1.35
CA THR A 153 33.43 -20.52 -1.34
C THR A 153 33.52 -19.96 0.08
N PRO A 154 34.55 -19.17 0.42
CA PRO A 154 34.46 -18.23 1.53
C PRO A 154 33.50 -17.10 1.17
N PHE A 155 32.93 -16.46 2.18
CA PHE A 155 32.12 -15.26 1.96
C PHE A 155 32.06 -14.40 3.23
N HIS A 156 31.82 -13.10 3.01
CA HIS A 156 31.60 -12.12 4.06
C HIS A 156 30.27 -11.39 3.79
N VAL A 157 29.41 -11.30 4.80
CA VAL A 157 28.13 -10.58 4.72
C VAL A 157 28.16 -9.39 5.68
N GLN A 158 28.00 -8.18 5.15
CA GLN A 158 27.58 -7.04 5.94
C GLN A 158 26.07 -7.09 6.10
N LEU A 159 25.60 -7.23 7.33
CA LEU A 159 24.16 -7.28 7.61
C LEU A 159 23.57 -5.86 7.54
N PRO A 160 22.46 -5.65 6.79
CA PRO A 160 21.78 -4.36 6.78
C PRO A 160 21.02 -4.11 8.09
N LYS A 161 20.59 -2.88 8.33
CA LYS A 161 19.45 -2.68 9.23
C LYS A 161 18.23 -3.46 8.74
N ASN A 162 17.30 -3.77 9.64
CA ASN A 162 16.06 -4.48 9.30
C ASN A 162 15.14 -3.65 8.41
N PHE A 163 15.37 -3.67 7.11
CA PHE A 163 14.49 -3.06 6.12
C PHE A 163 13.40 -4.04 5.64
N SER A 164 13.65 -5.35 5.75
CA SER A 164 12.77 -6.42 5.29
C SER A 164 12.86 -7.62 6.24
N ARG A 165 13.09 -8.84 5.72
CA ARG A 165 13.14 -10.10 6.49
C ARG A 165 14.38 -10.23 7.35
N GLY A 166 15.54 -9.88 6.83
CA GLY A 166 16.85 -10.09 7.47
C GLY A 166 17.61 -8.80 7.77
N GLY A 167 18.59 -8.89 8.67
CA GLY A 167 19.46 -7.80 9.08
C GLY A 167 19.67 -7.72 10.58
N HIS A 168 19.81 -6.50 11.10
CA HIS A 168 20.01 -6.30 12.54
C HIS A 168 19.20 -5.10 13.07
N ALA A 169 18.76 -5.22 14.33
CA ALA A 169 18.17 -4.14 15.12
C ALA A 169 19.04 -3.92 16.37
N GLY A 170 20.05 -3.04 16.27
CA GLY A 170 21.12 -3.00 17.27
C GLY A 170 21.91 -4.29 17.26
N GLN A 171 21.95 -4.99 18.41
CA GLN A 171 22.62 -6.29 18.54
C GLN A 171 21.62 -7.48 18.58
N ALA A 172 20.44 -7.31 18.02
CA ALA A 172 19.55 -8.40 17.63
C ALA A 172 19.78 -8.72 16.15
N TYR A 173 19.99 -9.97 15.81
CA TYR A 173 20.34 -10.43 14.47
C TYR A 173 19.29 -11.36 13.93
N HIS A 174 18.83 -11.08 12.69
CA HIS A 174 17.90 -11.90 11.91
C HIS A 174 18.65 -12.31 10.65
N VAL A 175 19.18 -13.53 10.62
CA VAL A 175 20.07 -14.00 9.57
C VAL A 175 19.32 -14.95 8.65
N THR A 176 18.79 -14.34 7.60
CA THR A 176 17.91 -14.97 6.61
C THR A 176 18.40 -14.61 5.20
N GLN A 177 18.28 -15.52 4.23
CA GLN A 177 18.77 -15.33 2.85
C GLN A 177 20.23 -14.83 2.81
N TRP A 178 21.08 -15.41 3.62
CA TRP A 178 22.37 -14.84 4.02
C TRP A 178 23.61 -15.46 3.36
N TYR A 179 23.47 -16.64 2.73
CA TYR A 179 24.58 -17.38 2.13
C TYR A 179 24.35 -17.53 0.61
N PRO A 180 25.42 -17.76 -0.20
CA PRO A 180 25.28 -18.06 -1.62
C PRO A 180 24.43 -19.33 -1.82
N LYS A 181 23.39 -19.26 -2.62
CA LYS A 181 22.47 -20.37 -2.82
C LYS A 181 22.25 -20.64 -4.31
N PRO A 182 22.39 -21.88 -4.81
CA PRO A 182 22.02 -22.25 -6.16
C PRO A 182 20.55 -21.90 -6.43
N ALA A 183 20.26 -21.38 -7.62
CA ALA A 183 18.90 -21.24 -8.11
C ALA A 183 18.33 -22.59 -8.48
N VAL A 184 17.02 -22.75 -8.36
CA VAL A 184 16.32 -23.99 -8.79
C VAL A 184 16.49 -24.17 -10.30
N TYR A 185 16.78 -25.42 -10.70
CA TYR A 185 16.69 -25.90 -12.09
C TYR A 185 15.68 -27.02 -12.14
N ASP A 186 14.58 -26.77 -12.86
CA ASP A 186 13.49 -27.75 -13.03
C ASP A 186 13.13 -27.95 -14.52
N GLN A 187 12.01 -28.61 -14.79
CA GLN A 187 11.55 -28.89 -16.16
C GLN A 187 11.29 -27.63 -17.01
N TYR A 188 11.25 -26.44 -16.42
CA TYR A 188 11.10 -25.17 -17.10
C TYR A 188 12.43 -24.39 -17.22
N GLY A 189 13.54 -24.98 -16.77
CA GLY A 189 14.88 -24.39 -16.80
C GLY A 189 15.27 -23.74 -15.48
N TRP A 190 16.22 -22.80 -15.56
CA TRP A 190 16.72 -22.06 -14.41
C TRP A 190 15.73 -20.99 -13.92
N HIS A 191 15.60 -20.86 -12.59
CA HIS A 191 14.78 -19.85 -11.90
C HIS A 191 15.62 -18.85 -11.08
N PRO A 192 16.58 -18.11 -11.68
CA PRO A 192 17.29 -17.08 -10.96
C PRO A 192 16.34 -15.92 -10.67
N MET A 193 16.25 -15.49 -9.41
CA MET A 193 15.33 -14.42 -8.98
C MET A 193 16.01 -13.43 -8.06
N PRO A 194 15.80 -12.11 -8.25
CA PRO A 194 16.31 -11.11 -7.35
C PRO A 194 15.58 -11.18 -6.00
N TYR A 195 16.24 -10.70 -4.95
CA TYR A 195 15.59 -10.47 -3.68
C TYR A 195 14.50 -9.39 -3.81
N LEU A 196 13.31 -9.68 -3.32
CA LEU A 196 12.20 -8.73 -3.24
C LEU A 196 11.61 -8.74 -1.82
N ASP A 197 10.98 -7.63 -1.43
CA ASP A 197 10.24 -7.51 -0.17
C ASP A 197 8.93 -8.30 -0.20
N GLN A 198 8.28 -8.36 -1.37
CA GLN A 198 7.01 -9.05 -1.62
C GLN A 198 7.22 -10.27 -2.50
N GLY A 199 6.67 -11.39 -2.06
CA GLY A 199 6.79 -12.71 -2.71
C GLY A 199 8.02 -13.48 -2.22
N GLU A 200 7.82 -14.78 -2.01
CA GLU A 200 8.78 -15.64 -1.35
C GLU A 200 9.80 -16.24 -2.31
N PHE A 201 10.67 -17.09 -1.78
CA PHE A 201 11.83 -17.64 -2.46
C PHE A 201 11.57 -19.08 -2.91
N TYR A 202 12.20 -19.48 -4.01
CA TYR A 202 12.10 -20.79 -4.59
C TYR A 202 13.48 -21.46 -4.54
N ASN A 203 13.59 -22.57 -3.78
CA ASN A 203 14.85 -23.24 -3.50
C ASN A 203 14.71 -24.76 -3.52
N ASP A 204 15.80 -25.48 -3.89
CA ASP A 204 15.89 -26.93 -3.85
C ASP A 204 16.06 -27.47 -2.42
N PHE A 205 15.58 -28.69 -2.17
CA PHE A 205 15.75 -29.40 -0.91
C PHE A 205 17.16 -29.96 -0.74
N GLY A 206 17.59 -30.04 0.52
CA GLY A 206 18.83 -30.68 0.89
C GLY A 206 19.03 -30.81 2.39
N ASN A 207 20.23 -31.23 2.78
CA ASN A 207 20.63 -31.40 4.16
C ASN A 207 21.58 -30.25 4.55
N TYR A 208 21.40 -29.74 5.76
CA TYR A 208 22.19 -28.65 6.30
C TYR A 208 22.95 -29.09 7.55
N GLU A 209 24.24 -28.82 7.59
CA GLU A 209 25.08 -28.79 8.77
C GLU A 209 25.68 -27.40 8.93
N VAL A 210 25.26 -26.65 9.96
CA VAL A 210 25.65 -25.26 10.16
C VAL A 210 26.33 -25.09 11.52
N LYS A 211 27.57 -24.60 11.51
CA LYS A 211 28.35 -24.25 12.70
C LYS A 211 28.26 -22.74 12.89
N ILE A 212 27.67 -22.31 14.00
CA ILE A 212 27.49 -20.89 14.32
C ILE A 212 28.33 -20.51 15.51
N THR A 213 29.28 -19.60 15.29
CA THR A 213 30.16 -19.04 16.33
C THR A 213 29.67 -17.64 16.70
N VAL A 214 29.30 -17.45 17.96
CA VAL A 214 28.81 -16.17 18.52
C VAL A 214 29.48 -15.87 19.86
N PRO A 215 29.48 -14.63 20.40
CA PRO A 215 29.82 -14.35 21.79
C PRO A 215 28.98 -15.24 22.73
N ALA A 216 29.59 -15.76 23.80
CA ALA A 216 29.02 -16.82 24.62
C ALA A 216 27.65 -16.52 25.23
N ASN A 217 27.32 -15.25 25.45
CA ASN A 217 26.05 -14.84 26.05
C ASN A 217 24.91 -14.62 25.03
N TYR A 218 25.10 -14.92 23.75
CA TYR A 218 23.99 -14.92 22.78
C TYR A 218 23.16 -16.19 22.92
N VAL A 219 21.84 -16.04 22.82
CA VAL A 219 20.91 -17.13 22.59
C VAL A 219 20.64 -17.21 21.09
N VAL A 220 20.70 -18.41 20.51
CA VAL A 220 20.54 -18.63 19.06
C VAL A 220 19.37 -19.56 18.82
N ALA A 221 18.42 -19.12 18.00
CA ALA A 221 17.28 -19.90 17.50
C ALA A 221 17.51 -20.20 16.02
N THR A 222 17.25 -21.44 15.56
CA THR A 222 17.59 -21.88 14.19
C THR A 222 16.55 -22.81 13.57
N SER A 223 16.65 -22.98 12.25
CA SER A 223 15.96 -24.05 11.50
C SER A 223 16.38 -25.46 11.88
N GLY A 224 17.51 -25.64 12.54
CA GLY A 224 18.11 -26.94 12.82
C GLY A 224 18.10 -27.34 14.29
N ARG A 225 18.25 -28.65 14.54
CA ARG A 225 18.40 -29.18 15.86
C ARG A 225 19.87 -29.14 16.32
N LEU A 226 20.09 -28.65 17.55
CA LEU A 226 21.41 -28.59 18.16
C LEU A 226 22.01 -29.97 18.37
N GLN A 227 23.28 -30.17 18.02
CA GLN A 227 23.99 -31.46 18.12
C GLN A 227 24.95 -31.54 19.33
N ASN A 228 25.46 -30.40 19.81
CA ASN A 228 26.41 -30.31 20.92
C ASN A 228 25.75 -29.75 22.19
N GLU A 229 24.74 -30.45 22.69
CA GLU A 229 23.89 -30.02 23.82
C GLU A 229 24.66 -29.84 25.14
N GLU A 230 25.77 -30.55 25.33
CA GLU A 230 26.59 -30.43 26.55
C GLU A 230 27.09 -28.99 26.84
N LEU A 231 27.21 -28.18 25.82
CA LEU A 231 27.62 -26.77 25.93
C LEU A 231 26.49 -25.81 26.36
N THR A 232 25.24 -26.26 26.30
CA THR A 232 24.09 -25.34 26.51
C THR A 232 23.47 -25.43 27.90
N LEU A 233 23.59 -26.59 28.57
CA LEU A 233 22.96 -26.79 29.89
C LEU A 233 23.71 -26.08 31.04
N SER A 234 25.02 -25.81 30.90
CA SER A 234 25.78 -25.14 31.93
C SER A 234 25.70 -23.60 31.88
N ASP A 235 25.48 -22.99 30.68
CA ASP A 235 25.62 -21.54 30.47
C ASP A 235 24.30 -20.78 30.27
N THR A 236 23.17 -21.49 30.11
CA THR A 236 21.85 -20.88 29.91
C THR A 236 20.91 -21.02 31.09
N VAL A 237 21.44 -21.17 32.30
CA VAL A 237 20.59 -21.03 33.49
C VAL A 237 20.17 -19.58 33.60
N SER A 238 19.05 -19.25 33.02
CA SER A 238 18.24 -18.09 33.46
C SER A 238 18.20 -18.13 34.99
N PRO A 239 18.43 -17.03 35.69
CA PRO A 239 18.31 -17.01 37.13
C PRO A 239 16.90 -17.52 37.47
N LYS A 240 16.83 -18.65 38.18
CA LYS A 240 15.58 -19.14 38.76
C LYS A 240 14.96 -17.97 39.48
N ILE A 241 13.87 -17.43 38.95
CA ILE A 241 13.09 -16.39 39.60
C ILE A 241 12.45 -17.07 40.84
N LYS A 242 13.17 -17.10 41.94
CA LYS A 242 12.58 -17.32 43.23
C LYS A 242 11.92 -16.02 43.65
N ASP A 243 10.60 -16.09 43.87
CA ASP A 243 9.77 -15.12 44.53
C ASP A 243 9.59 -13.75 43.91
N VAL A 244 8.67 -13.64 42.95
CA VAL A 244 8.01 -12.37 42.65
C VAL A 244 7.02 -12.06 43.80
N LYS A 245 7.48 -11.36 44.83
CA LYS A 245 6.57 -10.67 45.79
C LYS A 245 5.75 -9.65 45.01
N LYS A 246 4.43 -9.73 45.12
CA LYS A 246 3.42 -8.81 44.58
C LYS A 246 3.81 -7.35 44.83
N LEU A 247 4.34 -6.67 43.84
CA LEU A 247 4.45 -5.21 43.84
C LEU A 247 3.14 -4.65 43.28
N LYS A 248 2.46 -3.84 44.12
CA LYS A 248 1.28 -3.05 43.73
C LYS A 248 1.67 -2.04 42.67
N PRO A 249 0.81 -1.78 41.64
CA PRO A 249 1.09 -0.77 40.65
C PRO A 249 0.93 0.63 41.24
N THR A 250 2.02 1.33 41.44
CA THR A 250 2.04 2.77 41.62
C THR A 250 2.08 3.44 40.23
N SER A 251 1.09 4.26 39.95
CA SER A 251 1.02 5.12 38.79
C SER A 251 2.14 6.17 38.82
N ALA A 252 3.21 5.94 38.11
CA ALA A 252 4.22 6.96 37.84
C ALA A 252 4.67 6.82 36.38
N ASN A 253 4.68 7.93 35.67
CA ASN A 253 5.14 8.11 34.29
C ASN A 253 6.40 7.32 34.00
N ILE A 254 6.27 6.16 33.34
CA ILE A 254 7.41 5.39 32.83
C ILE A 254 7.79 6.02 31.49
N LYS A 255 8.77 6.92 31.51
CA LYS A 255 9.60 7.18 30.31
C LYS A 255 10.18 5.82 29.92
N THR A 256 9.86 5.32 28.72
CA THR A 256 10.41 4.12 28.14
C THR A 256 11.92 4.19 28.19
N LYS A 257 12.56 3.43 29.10
CA LYS A 257 13.99 3.17 29.04
C LYS A 257 14.25 2.46 27.68
N LYS A 258 15.16 3.00 26.88
CA LYS A 258 15.67 2.29 25.69
C LYS A 258 16.10 0.89 26.17
N ASP A 259 15.65 -0.16 25.47
CA ASP A 259 16.11 -1.54 25.72
C ASP A 259 17.63 -1.58 25.53
N VAL A 260 18.36 -1.70 26.63
CA VAL A 260 19.81 -1.73 26.61
C VAL A 260 20.27 -3.16 26.42
N PHE A 261 21.00 -3.42 25.33
CA PHE A 261 21.61 -4.73 25.10
C PHE A 261 22.66 -5.03 26.20
N PRO A 262 22.65 -6.24 26.75
CA PRO A 262 23.76 -6.70 27.61
C PRO A 262 25.11 -6.59 26.85
N LYS A 263 26.18 -6.30 27.58
CA LYS A 263 27.53 -6.26 27.00
C LYS A 263 27.90 -7.66 26.46
N SER A 264 28.49 -7.72 25.29
CA SER A 264 28.91 -8.99 24.69
C SER A 264 30.02 -9.66 25.51
N ALA A 265 29.92 -10.97 25.66
CA ALA A 265 30.97 -11.77 26.28
C ALA A 265 32.26 -11.70 25.46
N LEU A 266 33.40 -11.73 26.12
CA LEU A 266 34.71 -11.72 25.45
C LEU A 266 35.04 -13.08 24.82
N ASN A 267 34.60 -14.17 25.43
CA ASN A 267 34.71 -15.51 24.90
C ASN A 267 33.56 -15.81 23.92
N THR A 268 33.80 -16.73 23.01
CA THR A 268 32.81 -17.20 22.03
C THR A 268 32.44 -18.66 22.32
N LYS A 269 31.26 -19.07 21.79
CA LYS A 269 30.84 -20.44 21.72
C LYS A 269 30.49 -20.81 20.28
N THR A 270 30.72 -22.08 19.90
CA THR A 270 30.35 -22.64 18.59
C THR A 270 29.25 -23.68 18.77
N LEU A 271 28.11 -23.45 18.13
CA LEU A 271 26.94 -24.29 18.16
C LEU A 271 26.81 -25.00 16.81
N ILE A 272 26.57 -26.32 16.83
CA ILE A 272 26.45 -27.14 15.63
C ILE A 272 25.00 -27.56 15.46
N TYR A 273 24.41 -27.16 14.35
CA TYR A 273 23.03 -27.45 14.04
C TYR A 273 22.91 -28.33 12.79
N LYS A 274 21.96 -29.26 12.79
CA LYS A 274 21.63 -30.11 11.62
C LYS A 274 20.14 -30.10 11.33
N GLN A 275 19.81 -30.08 10.07
CA GLN A 275 18.46 -30.27 9.58
C GLN A 275 18.49 -30.97 8.22
N SER A 276 17.63 -31.97 8.06
CA SER A 276 17.54 -32.72 6.80
C SER A 276 16.28 -32.35 6.03
N THR A 277 16.37 -32.43 4.69
CA THR A 277 15.26 -32.29 3.76
C THR A 277 14.51 -30.96 3.95
N VAL A 278 15.24 -29.87 4.01
CA VAL A 278 14.73 -28.49 4.02
C VAL A 278 15.36 -27.71 2.87
N HIS A 279 14.69 -26.64 2.44
CA HIS A 279 15.14 -25.81 1.30
C HIS A 279 15.77 -24.49 1.72
N ASP A 280 15.81 -24.18 3.03
CA ASP A 280 16.49 -23.00 3.57
C ASP A 280 16.95 -23.22 5.01
N PHE A 281 17.86 -22.36 5.48
CA PHE A 281 18.37 -22.37 6.85
C PHE A 281 18.48 -20.93 7.38
N ALA A 282 17.60 -20.57 8.30
CA ALA A 282 17.58 -19.29 8.98
C ALA A 282 18.01 -19.42 10.45
N TRP A 283 18.56 -18.34 11.00
CA TRP A 283 18.87 -18.26 12.42
C TRP A 283 18.74 -16.84 12.97
N PHE A 284 18.37 -16.75 14.24
CA PHE A 284 18.15 -15.52 14.99
C PHE A 284 19.01 -15.54 16.24
N ALA A 285 19.62 -14.39 16.59
CA ALA A 285 20.50 -14.33 17.75
C ALA A 285 20.28 -13.03 18.55
N ASP A 286 19.94 -13.18 19.82
CA ASP A 286 19.79 -12.05 20.74
C ASP A 286 20.22 -12.46 22.17
N LYS A 287 20.85 -11.57 22.90
CA LYS A 287 21.28 -11.74 24.28
C LYS A 287 20.12 -11.60 25.29
N ARG A 288 18.99 -11.14 24.86
CA ARG A 288 17.81 -10.84 25.69
C ARG A 288 16.71 -11.89 25.56
N PHE A 289 16.85 -12.88 24.69
CA PHE A 289 15.86 -13.92 24.52
C PHE A 289 15.60 -14.72 25.81
N ILE A 290 14.31 -14.87 26.14
CA ILE A 290 13.80 -15.85 27.06
C ILE A 290 13.39 -17.07 26.26
N ILE A 291 13.84 -18.25 26.69
CA ILE A 291 13.53 -19.52 26.02
C ILE A 291 12.45 -20.23 26.82
N LYS A 292 11.36 -20.61 26.14
CA LYS A 292 10.42 -21.63 26.61
C LYS A 292 10.61 -22.88 25.75
N GLN A 293 10.64 -24.04 26.36
CA GLN A 293 10.80 -25.30 25.66
C GLN A 293 9.87 -26.38 26.22
N ASP A 294 9.44 -27.28 25.35
CA ASP A 294 8.65 -28.46 25.68
C ASP A 294 8.81 -29.50 24.60
N THR A 295 8.18 -30.67 24.77
CA THR A 295 8.07 -31.67 23.73
C THR A 295 6.63 -31.90 23.34
N LEU A 296 6.40 -32.29 22.09
CA LEU A 296 5.10 -32.69 21.57
C LEU A 296 5.18 -34.12 21.05
N GLN A 297 4.29 -34.95 21.51
CA GLN A 297 4.08 -36.29 20.93
C GLN A 297 3.07 -36.18 19.79
N LEU A 298 3.48 -36.60 18.60
CA LEU A 298 2.64 -36.66 17.41
C LEU A 298 1.78 -37.95 17.43
N PRO A 299 0.74 -38.04 16.58
CA PRO A 299 -0.13 -39.22 16.52
C PRO A 299 0.58 -40.56 16.27
N SER A 300 1.69 -40.56 15.54
CA SER A 300 2.54 -41.76 15.33
C SER A 300 3.34 -42.20 16.56
N GLY A 301 3.36 -41.38 17.61
CA GLY A 301 4.23 -41.55 18.78
C GLY A 301 5.56 -40.83 18.69
N LYS A 302 5.91 -40.21 17.54
CA LYS A 302 7.13 -39.42 17.36
C LYS A 302 7.14 -38.22 18.30
N LEU A 303 8.27 -38.01 18.99
CA LEU A 303 8.48 -36.83 19.81
C LEU A 303 9.20 -35.75 19.01
N ILE A 304 8.77 -34.51 19.12
CA ILE A 304 9.39 -33.32 18.54
C ILE A 304 9.68 -32.27 19.60
N ASP A 305 10.78 -31.55 19.44
CA ASP A 305 11.17 -30.47 20.34
C ASP A 305 10.46 -29.18 19.93
N ILE A 306 9.93 -28.45 20.91
CA ILE A 306 9.19 -27.19 20.69
C ILE A 306 9.90 -26.07 21.42
N TYR A 307 10.19 -24.98 20.75
CA TYR A 307 10.81 -23.79 21.33
C TYR A 307 9.99 -22.52 21.03
N ALA A 308 9.94 -21.63 22.02
CA ALA A 308 9.46 -20.25 21.85
C ALA A 308 10.50 -19.29 22.43
N TYR A 309 10.98 -18.38 21.59
CA TYR A 309 11.97 -17.36 21.95
C TYR A 309 11.28 -16.00 21.93
N HIS A 310 11.31 -15.25 23.05
CA HIS A 310 10.63 -13.96 23.15
C HIS A 310 11.35 -13.00 24.09
N PHE A 311 10.92 -11.74 24.12
CA PHE A 311 11.47 -10.74 25.03
C PHE A 311 10.66 -10.63 26.32
N SER A 312 11.32 -10.32 27.44
CA SER A 312 10.68 -10.22 28.77
C SER A 312 9.52 -9.20 28.82
N LYS A 313 9.61 -8.14 28.02
CA LYS A 313 8.54 -7.12 27.92
C LYS A 313 7.21 -7.69 27.42
N ASN A 314 7.25 -8.77 26.64
CA ASN A 314 6.10 -9.39 25.98
C ASN A 314 5.69 -10.74 26.64
N GLU A 315 6.26 -11.08 27.82
CA GLU A 315 5.97 -12.31 28.56
C GLU A 315 4.48 -12.57 28.73
N LYS A 316 3.68 -11.53 29.00
CA LYS A 316 2.22 -11.65 29.16
C LYS A 316 1.52 -12.16 27.90
N VAL A 317 1.98 -11.77 26.71
CA VAL A 317 1.43 -12.18 25.42
C VAL A 317 1.91 -13.58 25.06
N TRP A 318 3.20 -13.89 25.33
CA TRP A 318 3.87 -15.14 25.02
C TRP A 318 3.67 -16.22 26.10
N GLY A 319 2.93 -15.92 27.18
CA GLY A 319 2.75 -16.84 28.33
C GLY A 319 2.31 -18.23 27.92
N ASN A 320 1.44 -18.36 26.93
CA ASN A 320 0.88 -19.63 26.47
C ASN A 320 1.39 -20.09 25.08
N SER A 321 2.49 -19.54 24.61
CA SER A 321 3.01 -19.76 23.26
C SER A 321 3.30 -21.24 22.93
N LEU A 322 3.87 -22.01 23.88
CA LEU A 322 4.13 -23.44 23.66
C LEU A 322 2.83 -24.22 23.37
N GLN A 323 1.73 -23.89 24.05
CA GLN A 323 0.45 -24.54 23.79
C GLN A 323 -0.13 -24.13 22.44
N MET A 324 0.02 -22.85 22.03
CA MET A 324 -0.38 -22.38 20.70
C MET A 324 0.35 -23.15 19.60
N ILE A 325 1.66 -23.36 19.75
CA ILE A 325 2.47 -24.17 18.81
C ILE A 325 1.97 -25.62 18.77
N LYS A 326 1.71 -26.24 19.94
CA LYS A 326 1.16 -27.61 20.01
C LYS A 326 -0.17 -27.73 19.28
N ASP A 327 -1.09 -26.81 19.54
CA ASP A 327 -2.42 -26.78 18.94
C ASP A 327 -2.33 -26.66 17.40
N ALA A 328 -1.48 -25.77 16.89
CA ALA A 328 -1.23 -25.56 15.47
C ALA A 328 -0.67 -26.83 14.81
N VAL A 329 0.40 -27.40 15.37
CA VAL A 329 1.07 -28.59 14.80
C VAL A 329 0.14 -29.79 14.79
N LEU A 330 -0.61 -30.03 15.89
CA LEU A 330 -1.54 -31.16 15.96
C LEU A 330 -2.71 -31.01 15.00
N PHE A 331 -3.27 -29.79 14.86
CA PHE A 331 -4.33 -29.53 13.92
C PHE A 331 -3.90 -29.79 12.47
N ARG A 332 -2.73 -29.25 12.06
CA ARG A 332 -2.17 -29.46 10.72
C ARG A 332 -1.81 -30.94 10.47
N SER A 333 -1.17 -31.60 11.46
CA SER A 333 -0.84 -33.03 11.39
C SER A 333 -2.06 -33.89 11.14
N LYS A 334 -3.19 -33.58 11.79
CA LYS A 334 -4.46 -34.33 11.62
C LYS A 334 -5.12 -34.01 10.28
N SER A 335 -5.07 -32.73 9.84
CA SER A 335 -5.84 -32.26 8.69
C SER A 335 -5.17 -32.56 7.36
N ILE A 336 -3.82 -32.55 7.30
CA ILE A 336 -3.03 -32.58 6.06
C ILE A 336 -2.13 -33.82 6.02
N GLY A 337 -1.25 -33.95 7.02
CA GLY A 337 -0.28 -35.01 7.15
C GLY A 337 0.62 -34.74 8.35
N GLU A 338 1.19 -35.77 8.96
CA GLU A 338 1.96 -35.62 10.18
C GLU A 338 3.23 -34.78 9.97
N TYR A 339 3.56 -33.92 10.94
CA TYR A 339 4.74 -33.06 10.97
C TYR A 339 6.04 -33.92 10.91
N PRO A 340 6.88 -33.76 9.88
CA PRO A 340 7.94 -34.69 9.65
C PRO A 340 9.24 -34.36 10.38
N TYR A 341 9.47 -33.14 10.75
CA TYR A 341 10.71 -32.68 11.36
C TYR A 341 10.80 -33.00 12.85
N ASN A 342 11.98 -32.85 13.44
CA ASN A 342 12.22 -33.15 14.85
C ASN A 342 12.14 -31.96 15.77
N ILE A 343 12.00 -30.77 15.21
CA ILE A 343 11.99 -29.48 15.91
C ILE A 343 11.01 -28.52 15.26
N ILE A 344 10.39 -27.66 16.06
CA ILE A 344 9.72 -26.45 15.63
C ILE A 344 10.01 -25.32 16.61
N SER A 345 10.43 -24.17 16.08
CA SER A 345 10.76 -22.96 16.84
C SER A 345 9.92 -21.80 16.40
N VAL A 346 9.51 -20.96 17.35
CA VAL A 346 8.86 -19.67 17.09
C VAL A 346 9.67 -18.59 17.79
N VAL A 347 10.07 -17.57 17.05
CA VAL A 347 10.94 -16.49 17.57
C VAL A 347 10.30 -15.13 17.41
N GLU A 348 10.30 -14.32 18.49
CA GLU A 348 9.92 -12.93 18.41
C GLU A 348 11.07 -12.12 17.77
N ALA A 349 10.80 -11.44 16.67
CA ALA A 349 11.80 -10.73 15.86
C ALA A 349 11.31 -9.34 15.45
N GLU A 350 12.19 -8.35 15.42
CA GLU A 350 11.88 -7.01 14.90
C GLU A 350 12.23 -6.96 13.40
N MET A 351 11.26 -7.27 12.53
CA MET A 351 11.42 -7.23 11.07
C MET A 351 11.04 -5.86 10.48
N GLY A 352 11.36 -5.63 9.21
CA GLY A 352 11.02 -4.41 8.49
C GLY A 352 9.54 -4.27 8.11
N PHE A 353 8.69 -5.21 8.50
CA PHE A 353 7.24 -5.25 8.28
C PHE A 353 6.55 -5.87 9.51
N GLU A 354 5.22 -5.75 9.59
CA GLU A 354 4.41 -6.35 10.66
C GLU A 354 3.87 -7.72 10.20
N GLY A 355 3.81 -8.71 11.11
CA GLY A 355 3.30 -10.05 10.85
C GLY A 355 4.27 -11.13 11.25
N GLY A 356 4.37 -12.17 10.45
CA GLY A 356 5.31 -13.26 10.63
C GLY A 356 6.11 -13.55 9.36
N MET A 357 7.01 -14.54 9.45
CA MET A 357 7.83 -15.02 8.35
C MET A 357 8.17 -16.48 8.57
N GLU A 358 7.86 -17.29 7.60
CA GLU A 358 8.07 -18.73 7.57
C GLU A 358 9.47 -19.10 7.09
N TYR A 359 10.19 -19.82 7.91
CA TYR A 359 11.37 -20.56 7.52
C TYR A 359 11.20 -22.03 7.92
N PRO A 360 11.81 -22.98 7.21
CA PRO A 360 11.68 -24.38 7.60
C PRO A 360 12.05 -24.60 9.07
N CYS A 361 11.13 -25.17 9.83
CA CYS A 361 11.27 -25.48 11.26
C CYS A 361 11.42 -24.27 12.22
N ILE A 362 11.47 -23.03 11.72
CA ILE A 362 11.51 -21.83 12.56
C ILE A 362 10.70 -20.71 11.92
N THR A 363 9.81 -20.11 12.69
CA THR A 363 9.02 -18.96 12.28
C THR A 363 9.37 -17.73 13.08
N ALA A 364 9.50 -16.58 12.40
CA ALA A 364 9.74 -15.28 13.03
C ALA A 364 8.43 -14.48 13.12
N ILE A 365 8.14 -13.88 14.27
CA ILE A 365 6.91 -13.11 14.51
C ILE A 365 7.26 -11.75 15.10
N THR A 366 6.72 -10.69 14.51
CA THR A 366 6.89 -9.34 15.06
C THR A 366 6.09 -9.17 16.37
N PRO A 367 6.45 -8.19 17.22
CA PRO A 367 5.80 -8.01 18.51
C PRO A 367 4.27 -7.86 18.38
N MET A 368 3.52 -8.76 19.00
CA MET A 368 2.06 -8.77 18.97
C MET A 368 1.46 -8.09 20.19
N ASN A 369 0.34 -7.38 20.01
CA ASN A 369 -0.33 -6.65 21.10
C ASN A 369 -1.23 -7.54 21.98
N THR A 370 -1.65 -8.70 21.50
CA THR A 370 -2.58 -9.60 22.20
C THR A 370 -2.21 -11.06 21.98
N ALA A 371 -2.52 -11.92 22.93
CA ALA A 371 -2.34 -13.38 22.81
C ALA A 371 -3.18 -13.98 21.67
N LYS A 372 -4.34 -13.41 21.35
CA LYS A 372 -5.14 -13.83 20.19
C LYS A 372 -4.43 -13.57 18.87
N ALA A 373 -3.87 -12.36 18.70
CA ALA A 373 -3.10 -12.04 17.50
C ALA A 373 -1.88 -12.96 17.38
N LEU A 374 -1.18 -13.21 18.49
CA LEU A 374 -0.06 -14.15 18.52
C LEU A 374 -0.48 -15.58 18.12
N GLU A 375 -1.59 -16.13 18.66
CA GLU A 375 -2.11 -17.45 18.28
C GLU A 375 -2.39 -17.55 16.78
N SER A 376 -3.05 -16.54 16.22
CA SER A 376 -3.39 -16.53 14.80
C SER A 376 -2.14 -16.51 13.90
N VAL A 377 -1.12 -15.71 14.27
CA VAL A 377 0.13 -15.65 13.51
C VAL A 377 0.96 -16.91 13.71
N ILE A 378 1.05 -17.47 14.95
CA ILE A 378 1.74 -18.75 15.17
C ILE A 378 1.12 -19.87 14.32
N GLU A 379 -0.22 -19.93 14.24
CA GLU A 379 -0.89 -20.99 13.46
C GLU A 379 -0.63 -20.80 11.97
N HIS A 380 -0.65 -19.56 11.47
CA HIS A 380 -0.35 -19.24 10.09
C HIS A 380 1.09 -19.65 9.74
N GLU A 381 2.06 -19.11 10.45
CA GLU A 381 3.48 -19.32 10.17
C GLU A 381 3.93 -20.79 10.39
N ALA A 382 3.40 -21.45 11.43
CA ALA A 382 3.66 -22.88 11.62
C ALA A 382 3.06 -23.72 10.48
N GLY A 383 1.93 -23.28 9.91
CA GLY A 383 1.25 -23.94 8.80
C GLY A 383 2.07 -23.98 7.51
N HIS A 384 2.92 -22.99 7.30
CA HIS A 384 3.84 -22.95 6.17
C HIS A 384 4.90 -24.09 6.17
N ASN A 385 5.11 -24.78 7.29
CA ASN A 385 5.91 -26.00 7.24
C ASN A 385 5.30 -27.09 6.33
N TRP A 386 3.97 -27.06 6.08
CA TRP A 386 3.28 -27.93 5.12
C TRP A 386 3.22 -27.32 3.73
N PHE A 387 2.76 -26.05 3.66
CA PHE A 387 2.68 -25.29 2.41
C PHE A 387 3.87 -24.34 2.38
N GLN A 388 4.75 -24.42 1.42
CA GLN A 388 6.08 -23.86 1.30
C GLN A 388 7.17 -24.79 1.88
N GLY A 389 7.14 -25.15 3.16
CA GLY A 389 8.20 -25.92 3.80
C GLY A 389 8.36 -27.35 3.24
N MET A 390 7.25 -28.04 2.94
CA MET A 390 7.24 -29.40 2.35
C MET A 390 6.70 -29.44 0.92
N LEU A 391 5.73 -28.62 0.60
CA LEU A 391 5.19 -28.43 -0.76
C LEU A 391 5.80 -27.15 -1.33
N ALA A 392 7.08 -27.19 -1.68
CA ALA A 392 7.89 -26.03 -2.03
C ALA A 392 7.64 -25.57 -3.47
N ASN A 393 6.46 -25.04 -3.75
CA ASN A 393 6.10 -24.51 -5.05
C ASN A 393 6.87 -23.19 -5.38
N ASP A 394 6.90 -22.82 -6.66
CA ASP A 394 7.41 -21.50 -7.09
C ASP A 394 6.44 -20.40 -6.63
N GLU A 395 6.65 -19.87 -5.42
CA GLU A 395 5.77 -18.89 -4.80
C GLU A 395 5.86 -17.51 -5.47
N ARG A 396 6.99 -17.22 -6.11
CA ARG A 396 7.09 -16.01 -6.90
C ARG A 396 6.03 -15.99 -8.01
N LYS A 397 5.73 -17.16 -8.60
CA LYS A 397 4.72 -17.30 -9.66
C LYS A 397 3.34 -17.67 -9.13
N TYR A 398 3.25 -18.50 -8.10
CA TYR A 398 1.99 -19.12 -7.66
C TYR A 398 1.79 -19.00 -6.15
N ALA A 399 1.92 -17.80 -5.62
CA ALA A 399 1.80 -17.51 -4.18
C ALA A 399 0.51 -18.04 -3.52
N TRP A 400 -0.58 -18.20 -4.27
CA TRP A 400 -1.84 -18.72 -3.75
C TRP A 400 -1.79 -20.22 -3.37
N LEU A 401 -0.84 -21.01 -3.93
CA LEU A 401 -0.63 -22.42 -3.57
C LEU A 401 -0.07 -22.56 -2.15
N ASP A 402 0.67 -21.57 -1.71
CA ASP A 402 1.14 -21.44 -0.35
C ASP A 402 0.14 -20.65 0.50
N GLU A 403 0.10 -19.35 0.36
CA GLU A 403 -0.65 -18.41 1.19
C GLU A 403 -2.16 -18.66 1.18
N GLY A 404 -2.71 -19.00 0.01
CA GLY A 404 -4.14 -19.23 -0.15
C GLY A 404 -4.61 -20.52 0.52
N ILE A 405 -3.84 -21.60 0.35
CA ILE A 405 -4.15 -22.89 1.00
C ILE A 405 -3.91 -22.75 2.51
N ASN A 406 -2.83 -22.10 2.91
CA ASN A 406 -2.51 -21.86 4.31
C ASN A 406 -3.61 -21.06 5.00
N THR A 407 -4.05 -19.95 4.42
CA THR A 407 -5.15 -19.10 4.92
C THR A 407 -6.48 -19.90 5.03
N TYR A 408 -6.76 -20.79 4.09
CA TYR A 408 -7.95 -21.64 4.18
C TYR A 408 -7.92 -22.52 5.46
N TYR A 409 -6.76 -23.12 5.78
CA TYR A 409 -6.61 -23.91 7.00
C TYR A 409 -6.59 -23.06 8.26
N ASN A 410 -6.07 -21.82 8.23
CA ASN A 410 -6.22 -20.86 9.34
C ASN A 410 -7.68 -20.64 9.72
N GLU A 411 -8.52 -20.38 8.71
CA GLU A 411 -9.95 -20.17 8.97
C GLU A 411 -10.65 -21.43 9.52
N ARG A 412 -10.14 -22.61 9.18
CA ARG A 412 -10.61 -23.87 9.79
C ARG A 412 -10.17 -23.97 11.24
N PHE A 413 -8.88 -23.69 11.53
CA PHE A 413 -8.34 -23.68 12.88
C PHE A 413 -9.11 -22.71 13.79
N ASP A 414 -9.34 -21.50 13.32
CA ASP A 414 -10.09 -20.49 14.06
C ASP A 414 -11.48 -20.97 14.46
N LYS A 415 -12.16 -21.73 13.62
CA LYS A 415 -13.51 -22.24 13.87
C LYS A 415 -13.53 -23.46 14.77
N GLU A 416 -12.51 -24.32 14.70
CA GLU A 416 -12.51 -25.65 15.29
C GLU A 416 -11.69 -25.70 16.60
N ILE A 417 -10.61 -24.94 16.71
CA ILE A 417 -9.58 -25.10 17.75
C ILE A 417 -9.35 -23.83 18.55
N SER A 418 -9.32 -22.63 17.90
CA SER A 418 -8.91 -21.38 18.55
C SER A 418 -9.65 -21.12 19.87
N ARG A 419 -8.86 -20.82 20.91
CA ARG A 419 -9.35 -20.52 22.27
C ARG A 419 -9.85 -19.11 22.44
N TYR A 420 -9.54 -18.25 21.46
CA TYR A 420 -9.82 -16.82 21.49
C TYR A 420 -10.94 -16.40 20.54
N LEU A 421 -11.84 -17.33 20.16
CA LEU A 421 -13.01 -17.02 19.35
C LEU A 421 -13.77 -15.82 19.93
N PRO A 422 -14.02 -14.76 19.18
CA PRO A 422 -14.79 -13.65 19.69
C PRO A 422 -16.22 -14.12 19.95
N ASN A 423 -16.76 -13.78 21.12
CA ASN A 423 -18.19 -13.82 21.38
C ASN A 423 -18.87 -12.79 20.47
N LEU A 424 -19.17 -13.18 19.21
CA LEU A 424 -19.75 -12.33 18.16
C LEU A 424 -21.20 -11.88 18.41
N LYS A 425 -21.72 -12.00 19.65
CA LYS A 425 -23.06 -11.53 20.05
C LYS A 425 -23.10 -10.16 20.69
N LYS A 426 -22.09 -9.29 20.54
CA LYS A 426 -22.27 -7.89 20.83
C LYS A 426 -23.04 -7.24 19.68
N LYS A 427 -24.33 -6.91 19.92
CA LYS A 427 -25.11 -5.99 19.09
C LYS A 427 -24.38 -4.63 19.07
N ASN A 428 -23.48 -4.46 18.13
CA ASN A 428 -22.86 -3.17 17.92
C ASN A 428 -23.85 -2.28 17.17
N PHE A 429 -24.08 -1.08 17.68
CA PHE A 429 -24.91 -0.03 17.08
C PHE A 429 -24.38 0.42 15.69
N ILE A 430 -23.13 0.07 15.37
CA ILE A 430 -22.47 0.32 14.10
C ILE A 430 -22.32 -1.03 13.39
N HIS A 431 -23.03 -1.22 12.29
CA HIS A 431 -22.94 -2.43 11.45
C HIS A 431 -21.71 -2.39 10.53
N LEU A 432 -20.52 -2.29 11.10
CA LEU A 432 -19.28 -2.49 10.39
C LEU A 432 -18.87 -3.97 10.48
N ASN A 433 -19.35 -4.78 9.55
CA ASN A 433 -18.69 -6.04 9.25
C ASN A 433 -17.48 -5.71 8.35
N VAL A 434 -16.38 -5.33 8.96
CA VAL A 434 -15.11 -5.26 8.26
C VAL A 434 -14.58 -6.70 8.24
N ASP A 435 -14.96 -7.40 7.21
CA ASP A 435 -14.47 -8.73 6.82
C ASP A 435 -13.36 -8.48 5.79
N ASP A 436 -12.27 -9.24 5.84
CA ASP A 436 -11.16 -9.16 4.89
C ASP A 436 -11.64 -9.33 3.44
N ASN A 437 -12.72 -10.10 3.24
CA ASN A 437 -13.43 -10.20 1.98
C ASN A 437 -14.07 -8.88 1.50
N LEU A 438 -14.27 -7.88 2.35
CA LEU A 438 -14.85 -6.60 1.97
C LEU A 438 -13.99 -5.85 0.96
N PHE A 439 -12.68 -5.87 1.17
CA PHE A 439 -11.71 -5.24 0.28
C PHE A 439 -11.58 -6.03 -1.03
N LEU A 440 -11.46 -7.37 -0.96
CA LEU A 440 -11.44 -8.23 -2.14
C LEU A 440 -12.67 -7.97 -3.02
N LYS A 441 -13.88 -7.98 -2.45
CA LYS A 441 -15.12 -7.69 -3.18
C LYS A 441 -15.15 -6.27 -3.77
N SER A 442 -14.51 -5.30 -3.11
CA SER A 442 -14.38 -3.96 -3.65
C SER A 442 -13.48 -3.93 -4.89
N TYR A 443 -12.33 -4.61 -4.82
CA TYR A 443 -11.39 -4.73 -5.94
C TYR A 443 -12.02 -5.46 -7.14
N GLU A 444 -12.72 -6.57 -6.88
CA GLU A 444 -13.47 -7.30 -7.92
C GLU A 444 -14.51 -6.43 -8.60
N ARG A 445 -15.27 -5.64 -7.84
CA ARG A 445 -16.28 -4.71 -8.41
C ARG A 445 -15.67 -3.58 -9.21
N TRP A 446 -14.51 -3.07 -8.79
CA TRP A 446 -13.77 -2.05 -9.52
C TRP A 446 -12.96 -2.62 -10.69
N LYS A 447 -12.97 -3.95 -10.87
CA LYS A 447 -12.19 -4.69 -11.88
C LYS A 447 -10.69 -4.38 -11.80
N ILE A 448 -10.17 -4.21 -10.61
CA ILE A 448 -8.74 -3.99 -10.32
C ILE A 448 -8.12 -5.16 -9.53
N ASP A 449 -8.90 -6.20 -9.25
CA ASP A 449 -8.40 -7.48 -8.75
C ASP A 449 -7.53 -8.18 -9.80
N MET A 450 -6.75 -9.16 -9.36
CA MET A 450 -5.85 -9.92 -10.23
C MET A 450 -6.29 -11.39 -10.30
N PRO A 451 -5.98 -12.08 -11.41
CA PRO A 451 -6.06 -13.54 -11.47
C PRO A 451 -5.17 -14.20 -10.42
N LEU A 452 -5.54 -15.37 -9.91
CA LEU A 452 -4.77 -16.11 -8.91
C LEU A 452 -3.37 -16.51 -9.42
N ASN A 453 -3.25 -16.88 -10.70
CA ASN A 453 -1.97 -17.21 -11.35
C ASN A 453 -1.13 -15.98 -11.76
N THR A 454 -1.40 -14.81 -11.19
CA THR A 454 -0.54 -13.64 -11.39
C THR A 454 0.67 -13.74 -10.47
N ALA A 455 1.87 -13.57 -11.03
CA ALA A 455 3.10 -13.58 -10.26
C ALA A 455 3.10 -12.47 -9.19
N SER A 456 3.63 -12.77 -8.00
CA SER A 456 3.62 -11.87 -6.83
C SER A 456 4.31 -10.54 -7.11
N ASP A 457 5.40 -10.54 -7.87
CA ASP A 457 6.15 -9.35 -8.28
C ASP A 457 5.43 -8.46 -9.31
N SER A 458 4.36 -8.97 -9.92
CA SER A 458 3.50 -8.23 -10.86
C SER A 458 2.29 -7.60 -10.19
N MET A 459 2.11 -7.79 -8.87
CA MET A 459 1.01 -7.25 -8.08
C MET A 459 1.46 -6.04 -7.25
N THR A 460 0.53 -5.13 -6.93
CA THR A 460 0.72 -4.19 -5.83
C THR A 460 0.60 -4.97 -4.50
N GLU A 461 1.18 -4.46 -3.43
CA GLU A 461 1.09 -5.05 -2.08
C GLU A 461 -0.35 -5.43 -1.69
N THR A 462 -1.30 -4.49 -1.87
CA THR A 462 -2.72 -4.76 -1.58
C THR A 462 -3.30 -5.88 -2.47
N ASN A 463 -2.97 -5.90 -3.77
CA ASN A 463 -3.43 -6.98 -4.66
C ASN A 463 -2.78 -8.31 -4.32
N TYR A 464 -1.52 -8.32 -3.91
CA TYR A 464 -0.84 -9.54 -3.47
C TYR A 464 -1.59 -10.17 -2.29
N TYR A 465 -1.81 -9.39 -1.23
CA TYR A 465 -2.56 -9.86 -0.06
C TYR A 465 -3.98 -10.33 -0.43
N LEU A 466 -4.75 -9.50 -1.13
CA LEU A 466 -6.13 -9.85 -1.50
C LEU A 466 -6.22 -11.04 -2.46
N THR A 467 -5.22 -11.25 -3.31
CA THR A 467 -5.24 -12.31 -4.31
C THR A 467 -4.65 -13.61 -3.77
N ALA A 468 -3.43 -13.58 -3.23
CA ALA A 468 -2.78 -14.80 -2.75
C ALA A 468 -3.52 -15.37 -1.53
N TYR A 469 -3.79 -14.55 -0.51
CA TYR A 469 -4.43 -15.00 0.72
C TYR A 469 -5.96 -15.15 0.57
N ASN A 470 -6.69 -14.03 0.41
CA ASN A 470 -8.16 -14.05 0.51
C ASN A 470 -8.83 -14.75 -0.67
N LYS A 471 -8.45 -14.39 -1.90
CA LYS A 471 -9.02 -15.02 -3.10
C LYS A 471 -8.54 -16.47 -3.23
N GLY A 472 -7.27 -16.76 -2.86
CA GLY A 472 -6.72 -18.12 -2.77
C GLY A 472 -7.52 -19.00 -1.80
N ALA A 473 -7.71 -18.56 -0.56
CA ALA A 473 -8.55 -19.27 0.40
C ALA A 473 -9.99 -19.44 -0.09
N GLY A 474 -10.54 -18.41 -0.73
CA GLY A 474 -11.87 -18.46 -1.36
C GLY A 474 -11.97 -19.52 -2.47
N PHE A 475 -10.89 -19.70 -3.25
CA PHE A 475 -10.78 -20.72 -4.29
C PHE A 475 -10.75 -22.13 -3.68
N ILE A 476 -9.98 -22.35 -2.64
CA ILE A 476 -9.93 -23.65 -1.94
C ILE A 476 -11.29 -24.00 -1.32
N LYS A 477 -12.02 -23.01 -0.74
CA LYS A 477 -13.40 -23.21 -0.26
C LYS A 477 -14.37 -23.60 -1.39
N LEU A 478 -14.17 -23.04 -2.60
CA LEU A 478 -14.96 -23.44 -3.77
C LEU A 478 -14.73 -24.91 -4.10
N ILE A 479 -13.48 -25.38 -4.12
CA ILE A 479 -13.13 -26.77 -4.35
C ILE A 479 -13.71 -27.68 -3.23
N GLU A 480 -13.56 -27.31 -1.95
CA GLU A 480 -14.18 -28.03 -0.83
C GLU A 480 -15.70 -28.16 -1.00
N LYS A 481 -16.38 -27.07 -1.40
CA LYS A 481 -17.82 -27.08 -1.63
C LYS A 481 -18.23 -28.04 -2.75
N ASP A 482 -17.46 -28.10 -3.83
CA ASP A 482 -17.74 -28.95 -4.99
C ASP A 482 -17.47 -30.43 -4.71
N LEU A 483 -16.45 -30.75 -3.91
CA LEU A 483 -16.10 -32.10 -3.53
C LEU A 483 -16.91 -32.61 -2.31
N GLY A 484 -17.26 -31.71 -1.40
CA GLY A 484 -17.71 -32.03 -0.04
C GLY A 484 -16.51 -32.23 0.91
N ARG A 485 -16.68 -31.85 2.17
CA ARG A 485 -15.63 -31.79 3.19
C ARG A 485 -14.80 -33.07 3.30
N THR A 486 -15.46 -34.22 3.40
CA THR A 486 -14.78 -35.51 3.62
C THR A 486 -13.91 -35.90 2.43
N GLN A 487 -14.43 -35.77 1.21
CA GLN A 487 -13.67 -36.11 0.00
C GLN A 487 -12.52 -35.12 -0.21
N PHE A 488 -12.74 -33.84 0.06
CA PHE A 488 -11.71 -32.82 0.01
C PHE A 488 -10.54 -33.12 0.97
N ASP A 489 -10.83 -33.50 2.22
CA ASP A 489 -9.79 -33.81 3.21
C ASP A 489 -9.00 -35.06 2.83
N ILE A 490 -9.64 -36.08 2.24
CA ILE A 490 -8.96 -37.29 1.70
C ILE A 490 -8.05 -36.88 0.53
N ALA A 491 -8.56 -36.10 -0.41
CA ALA A 491 -7.80 -35.70 -1.59
C ALA A 491 -6.60 -34.79 -1.25
N MET A 492 -6.76 -33.87 -0.30
CA MET A 492 -5.65 -33.03 0.16
C MET A 492 -4.55 -33.83 0.87
N LYS A 493 -4.92 -34.86 1.63
CA LYS A 493 -3.93 -35.81 2.23
C LYS A 493 -3.21 -36.59 1.14
N ALA A 494 -3.91 -37.05 0.09
CA ALA A 494 -3.30 -37.73 -1.04
C ALA A 494 -2.32 -36.82 -1.78
N TYR A 495 -2.73 -35.57 -2.08
CA TYR A 495 -1.88 -34.56 -2.67
C TYR A 495 -0.61 -34.32 -1.86
N PHE A 496 -0.74 -34.07 -0.54
CA PHE A 496 0.38 -33.89 0.35
C PHE A 496 1.34 -35.09 0.34
N ASN A 497 0.83 -36.33 0.45
CA ASN A 497 1.67 -37.51 0.46
C ASN A 497 2.41 -37.75 -0.85
N GLN A 498 1.81 -37.37 -1.99
CA GLN A 498 2.40 -37.49 -3.32
C GLN A 498 3.50 -36.43 -3.55
N TRP A 499 3.27 -35.20 -3.04
CA TRP A 499 4.06 -34.05 -3.40
C TRP A 499 4.94 -33.50 -2.26
N LYS A 500 4.87 -34.02 -1.05
CA LYS A 500 5.77 -33.60 0.05
C LYS A 500 7.24 -33.74 -0.35
N TYR A 501 8.04 -32.70 -0.04
CA TYR A 501 9.45 -32.55 -0.42
C TYR A 501 9.70 -32.43 -1.93
N LYS A 502 8.71 -31.89 -2.65
CA LYS A 502 8.77 -31.64 -4.09
C LYS A 502 8.29 -30.24 -4.40
N HIS A 503 8.40 -29.87 -5.67
CA HIS A 503 8.00 -28.58 -6.23
C HIS A 503 6.72 -28.71 -7.07
N PRO A 504 5.52 -28.76 -6.46
CA PRO A 504 4.28 -28.90 -7.21
C PRO A 504 3.89 -27.60 -7.91
N TYR A 505 3.31 -27.72 -9.08
CA TYR A 505 2.67 -26.67 -9.84
C TYR A 505 1.13 -26.73 -9.69
N PRO A 506 0.38 -25.68 -10.09
CA PRO A 506 -1.09 -25.72 -10.07
C PRO A 506 -1.70 -26.94 -10.78
N LEU A 507 -1.07 -27.41 -11.87
CA LEU A 507 -1.52 -28.60 -12.60
C LEU A 507 -1.36 -29.90 -11.78
N ASP A 508 -0.37 -29.96 -10.90
CA ASP A 508 -0.13 -31.12 -10.07
C ASP A 508 -1.17 -31.24 -8.96
N LEU A 509 -1.60 -30.08 -8.42
CA LEU A 509 -2.70 -30.04 -7.46
C LEU A 509 -4.00 -30.52 -8.12
N ILE A 510 -4.39 -29.99 -9.29
CA ILE A 510 -5.63 -30.43 -9.97
C ILE A 510 -5.59 -31.93 -10.29
N ASN A 511 -4.50 -32.41 -10.89
CA ASN A 511 -4.33 -33.81 -11.26
C ASN A 511 -4.45 -34.74 -10.04
N SER A 512 -3.86 -34.34 -8.91
CA SER A 512 -3.93 -35.11 -7.67
C SER A 512 -5.34 -35.16 -7.08
N LEU A 513 -6.04 -34.01 -7.08
CA LEU A 513 -7.42 -33.93 -6.59
C LEU A 513 -8.39 -34.70 -7.49
N GLU A 514 -8.28 -34.60 -8.81
CA GLU A 514 -9.11 -35.32 -9.79
C GLU A 514 -8.86 -36.84 -9.72
N THR A 515 -7.59 -37.25 -9.64
CA THR A 515 -7.24 -38.66 -9.50
C THR A 515 -7.81 -39.27 -8.19
N SER A 516 -7.74 -38.49 -7.09
CA SER A 516 -8.20 -38.97 -5.79
C SER A 516 -9.72 -39.02 -5.65
N THR A 517 -10.46 -38.19 -6.40
CA THR A 517 -11.90 -38.03 -6.24
C THR A 517 -12.73 -38.52 -7.41
N GLY A 518 -12.12 -38.75 -8.57
CA GLY A 518 -12.79 -39.07 -9.82
C GLY A 518 -13.66 -37.94 -10.40
N LYS A 519 -13.56 -36.71 -9.88
CA LYS A 519 -14.32 -35.54 -10.33
C LYS A 519 -13.48 -34.66 -11.22
N ASP A 520 -14.07 -34.14 -12.31
CA ASP A 520 -13.49 -33.09 -13.16
C ASP A 520 -13.58 -31.74 -12.45
N LEU A 521 -12.45 -31.09 -12.19
CA LEU A 521 -12.31 -29.78 -11.59
C LEU A 521 -11.87 -28.71 -12.59
N GLY A 522 -11.75 -29.03 -13.87
CA GLY A 522 -11.23 -28.12 -14.91
C GLY A 522 -11.98 -26.80 -14.98
N ALA A 523 -13.31 -26.80 -14.79
CA ALA A 523 -14.13 -25.60 -14.73
C ALA A 523 -13.73 -24.67 -13.57
N ALA A 524 -13.48 -25.20 -12.38
CA ALA A 524 -13.02 -24.42 -11.23
C ALA A 524 -11.61 -23.90 -11.45
N PHE A 525 -10.67 -24.71 -11.92
CA PHE A 525 -9.30 -24.28 -12.18
C PHE A 525 -9.14 -23.30 -13.32
N SER A 526 -10.10 -23.22 -14.26
CA SER A 526 -10.13 -22.16 -15.28
C SER A 526 -10.25 -20.76 -14.67
N LEU A 527 -10.79 -20.63 -13.44
CA LEU A 527 -10.91 -19.37 -12.71
C LEU A 527 -9.57 -18.81 -12.24
N LEU A 528 -8.52 -19.63 -12.14
CA LEU A 528 -7.18 -19.20 -11.72
C LEU A 528 -6.60 -18.10 -12.64
N ASN A 529 -7.01 -18.08 -13.91
CA ASN A 529 -6.55 -17.12 -14.90
C ASN A 529 -7.56 -15.98 -15.16
N GLN A 530 -8.61 -15.87 -14.34
CA GLN A 530 -9.70 -14.92 -14.54
C GLN A 530 -9.75 -13.86 -13.44
N LYS A 531 -10.08 -12.62 -13.85
CA LYS A 531 -10.45 -11.54 -12.93
C LYS A 531 -11.91 -11.65 -12.51
N GLY A 532 -12.23 -11.09 -11.37
CA GLY A 532 -13.58 -11.04 -10.83
C GLY A 532 -13.85 -12.10 -9.77
N PRO A 533 -15.10 -12.18 -9.30
CA PRO A 533 -15.48 -13.09 -8.23
C PRO A 533 -15.45 -14.55 -8.68
N LEU A 534 -15.04 -15.43 -7.79
CA LEU A 534 -15.01 -16.90 -8.00
C LEU A 534 -16.39 -17.51 -8.14
N SER A 535 -17.42 -16.85 -7.63
CA SER A 535 -18.82 -17.27 -7.75
C SER A 535 -19.73 -16.08 -8.00
N LYS A 536 -20.87 -16.31 -8.63
CA LYS A 536 -21.89 -15.26 -8.84
C LYS A 536 -22.47 -14.79 -7.50
N ASP A 537 -22.52 -13.48 -7.32
CA ASP A 537 -23.18 -12.87 -6.16
C ASP A 537 -24.71 -13.20 -6.17
N PRO A 538 -25.29 -13.54 -5.02
CA PRO A 538 -26.73 -13.69 -4.91
C PRO A 538 -27.45 -12.37 -5.15
N LYS A 539 -28.76 -12.41 -5.46
CA LYS A 539 -29.61 -11.21 -5.52
C LYS A 539 -29.59 -10.52 -4.15
N ARG A 540 -29.29 -9.23 -4.12
CA ARG A 540 -29.13 -8.45 -2.89
C ARG A 540 -30.40 -7.74 -2.50
N LYS A 541 -30.70 -7.73 -1.20
CA LYS A 541 -31.79 -6.96 -0.58
C LYS A 541 -31.30 -5.57 -0.20
N LEU A 542 -32.19 -4.56 -0.18
CA LEU A 542 -31.90 -3.24 0.36
C LEU A 542 -32.13 -3.24 1.88
N LYS A 543 -31.17 -2.63 2.61
CA LYS A 543 -31.26 -2.46 4.06
C LYS A 543 -30.94 -1.02 4.44
N PHE A 544 -31.84 -0.40 5.22
CA PHE A 544 -31.58 0.91 5.80
C PHE A 544 -30.83 0.75 7.13
N VAL A 545 -29.75 1.50 7.32
CA VAL A 545 -28.97 1.51 8.56
C VAL A 545 -28.72 2.94 9.01
N PRO A 546 -28.82 3.23 10.31
CA PRO A 546 -28.42 4.53 10.85
C PRO A 546 -26.90 4.63 10.86
N PHE A 547 -26.40 5.83 10.64
CA PHE A 547 -24.99 6.23 10.67
C PHE A 547 -24.12 5.57 9.59
N ILE A 548 -23.44 4.46 9.87
CA ILE A 548 -22.44 3.83 9.00
C ILE A 548 -22.73 2.34 8.89
N GLY A 549 -22.65 1.81 7.68
CA GLY A 549 -22.80 0.39 7.40
C GLY A 549 -21.99 -0.06 6.17
N THR A 550 -21.73 -1.35 6.07
CA THR A 550 -21.06 -1.98 4.93
C THR A 550 -22.03 -2.88 4.16
N ASN A 551 -21.84 -2.96 2.84
CA ASN A 551 -22.54 -3.96 2.02
C ASN A 551 -21.98 -5.35 2.32
N ASP A 552 -22.84 -6.36 2.32
CA ASP A 552 -22.41 -7.77 2.36
C ASP A 552 -22.79 -8.52 1.06
N SER A 553 -22.64 -9.84 1.05
CA SER A 553 -22.99 -10.67 -0.10
C SER A 553 -24.49 -10.67 -0.41
N SER A 554 -25.35 -10.38 0.56
CA SER A 554 -26.81 -10.49 0.48
C SER A 554 -27.53 -9.14 0.54
N THR A 555 -26.87 -8.06 0.97
CA THR A 555 -27.48 -6.75 1.22
C THR A 555 -26.72 -5.59 0.61
N ASN A 556 -27.46 -4.63 0.07
CA ASN A 556 -26.99 -3.28 -0.24
C ASN A 556 -27.53 -2.32 0.83
N VAL A 557 -26.63 -1.52 1.41
CA VAL A 557 -26.98 -0.63 2.51
C VAL A 557 -27.25 0.78 2.01
N ILE A 558 -28.31 1.40 2.55
CA ILE A 558 -28.56 2.84 2.48
C ILE A 558 -28.39 3.39 3.90
N MET A 559 -27.51 4.35 4.05
CA MET A 559 -27.21 4.99 5.33
C MET A 559 -27.99 6.29 5.48
N ALA A 560 -28.44 6.56 6.70
CA ALA A 560 -29.03 7.84 7.09
C ALA A 560 -28.22 8.41 8.29
N THR A 561 -27.52 9.50 8.07
CA THR A 561 -26.61 10.09 9.10
C THR A 561 -27.01 11.54 9.36
N PRO A 562 -27.20 11.96 10.63
CA PRO A 562 -27.34 13.36 10.96
C PRO A 562 -26.15 14.17 10.49
N ILE A 563 -26.38 15.35 9.92
CA ILE A 563 -25.33 16.26 9.47
C ILE A 563 -25.56 17.66 9.97
N LEU A 564 -24.47 18.38 10.16
CA LEU A 564 -24.47 19.78 10.53
C LEU A 564 -23.68 20.58 9.47
N GLY A 565 -24.19 21.74 9.14
CA GLY A 565 -23.52 22.73 8.30
C GLY A 565 -23.50 24.08 8.97
N ILE A 566 -22.59 24.93 8.57
CA ILE A 566 -22.51 26.32 9.07
C ILE A 566 -22.01 27.25 7.98
N ASN A 567 -22.69 28.39 7.82
CA ASN A 567 -22.14 29.58 7.16
C ASN A 567 -22.75 30.85 7.81
N LEU A 568 -22.22 32.02 7.50
CA LEU A 568 -22.63 33.26 8.16
C LEU A 568 -24.07 33.68 7.82
N TYR A 569 -24.59 33.30 6.67
CA TYR A 569 -25.89 33.74 6.16
C TYR A 569 -27.01 32.80 6.61
N ASP A 570 -26.71 31.50 6.65
CA ASP A 570 -27.65 30.43 7.01
C ASP A 570 -27.59 30.12 8.53
N GLY A 571 -26.50 30.51 9.21
CA GLY A 571 -26.22 30.11 10.58
C GLY A 571 -25.97 28.60 10.70
N LEU A 572 -26.42 27.97 11.76
CA LEU A 572 -26.38 26.53 11.91
C LEU A 572 -27.43 25.87 10.98
N MET A 573 -27.01 24.92 10.19
CA MET A 573 -27.88 24.11 9.36
C MET A 573 -27.94 22.67 9.91
N ILE A 574 -29.14 22.16 10.16
CA ILE A 574 -29.36 20.81 10.71
C ILE A 574 -30.07 19.99 9.66
N GLY A 575 -29.60 18.78 9.41
CA GLY A 575 -30.16 17.92 8.39
C GLY A 575 -29.77 16.46 8.51
N ALA A 576 -30.03 15.71 7.47
CA ALA A 576 -29.63 14.31 7.35
C ALA A 576 -29.03 14.03 5.97
N ALA A 577 -27.96 13.25 5.93
CA ALA A 577 -27.41 12.73 4.70
C ALA A 577 -27.92 11.31 4.47
N PHE A 578 -28.48 11.08 3.29
CA PHE A 578 -28.91 9.76 2.79
C PHE A 578 -27.93 9.34 1.70
N THR A 579 -27.29 8.18 1.84
CA THR A 579 -26.27 7.77 0.90
C THR A 579 -26.06 6.26 0.86
N ASN A 580 -25.57 5.75 -0.28
CA ASN A 580 -25.06 4.40 -0.43
C ASN A 580 -23.53 4.39 -0.68
N TYR A 581 -22.81 5.44 -0.29
CA TYR A 581 -21.36 5.49 -0.33
C TYR A 581 -20.77 4.58 0.76
N THR A 582 -20.70 3.29 0.45
CA THR A 582 -20.19 2.25 1.34
C THR A 582 -19.28 1.28 0.58
N LEU A 583 -18.57 0.41 1.29
CA LEU A 583 -17.79 -0.67 0.70
C LEU A 583 -18.54 -2.02 0.84
N PRO A 584 -18.44 -2.89 -0.17
CA PRO A 584 -17.95 -2.66 -1.54
C PRO A 584 -18.83 -1.66 -2.27
N ALA A 585 -18.22 -0.72 -3.00
CA ALA A 585 -18.95 0.32 -3.71
C ALA A 585 -19.86 -0.25 -4.80
N THR A 586 -21.07 0.30 -4.97
CA THR A 586 -21.97 -0.02 -6.08
C THR A 586 -21.64 0.83 -7.30
N LYS A 587 -22.02 0.35 -8.50
CA LYS A 587 -21.88 1.14 -9.74
C LYS A 587 -22.73 2.40 -9.71
N PHE A 588 -23.92 2.30 -9.16
CA PHE A 588 -24.82 3.43 -8.89
C PHE A 588 -24.55 3.94 -7.47
N GLN A 589 -24.23 5.22 -7.34
CA GLN A 589 -24.00 5.88 -6.07
C GLN A 589 -24.79 7.18 -5.98
N PHE A 590 -25.32 7.47 -4.79
CA PHE A 590 -26.00 8.72 -4.52
C PHE A 590 -25.67 9.27 -3.13
N LEU A 591 -25.78 10.59 -3.01
CA LEU A 591 -25.76 11.34 -1.77
C LEU A 591 -26.87 12.40 -1.85
N LEU A 592 -27.74 12.48 -0.86
CA LEU A 592 -28.73 13.54 -0.67
C LEU A 592 -28.55 14.08 0.75
N ALA A 593 -28.35 15.38 0.88
CA ALA A 593 -28.03 16.05 2.14
C ALA A 593 -28.90 17.29 2.33
N PRO A 594 -30.22 17.16 2.54
CA PRO A 594 -31.09 18.28 2.86
C PRO A 594 -30.80 18.78 4.29
N MET A 595 -30.78 20.12 4.44
CA MET A 595 -30.53 20.81 5.72
C MET A 595 -31.50 21.99 5.87
N TYR A 596 -31.99 22.20 7.08
CA TYR A 596 -32.75 23.40 7.44
C TYR A 596 -31.82 24.40 8.14
N ALA A 597 -31.79 25.61 7.62
CA ALA A 597 -30.97 26.72 8.10
C ALA A 597 -31.69 27.53 9.20
N THR A 598 -31.05 27.66 10.35
CA THR A 598 -31.66 28.31 11.53
C THR A 598 -31.81 29.84 11.39
N LYS A 599 -30.86 30.52 10.72
CA LYS A 599 -30.84 31.98 10.55
C LYS A 599 -31.71 32.42 9.37
N SER A 600 -31.49 31.81 8.18
CA SER A 600 -32.24 32.17 6.96
C SER A 600 -33.63 31.55 6.92
N LYS A 601 -33.95 30.56 7.77
CA LYS A 601 -35.21 29.82 7.81
C LYS A 601 -35.57 29.15 6.47
N GLN A 602 -34.54 28.68 5.71
CA GLN A 602 -34.69 28.07 4.40
C GLN A 602 -34.16 26.63 4.38
N PHE A 603 -34.68 25.83 3.46
CA PHE A 603 -34.09 24.53 3.11
C PHE A 603 -32.93 24.75 2.14
N ASN A 604 -31.76 24.29 2.53
CA ASN A 604 -30.53 24.24 1.76
C ASN A 604 -30.05 22.80 1.61
N GLY A 605 -29.00 22.55 0.84
CA GLY A 605 -28.43 21.22 0.79
C GLY A 605 -27.63 20.95 -0.45
N ALA A 606 -27.16 19.70 -0.49
CA ALA A 606 -26.36 19.15 -1.57
C ALA A 606 -26.92 17.79 -1.99
N GLY A 607 -26.84 17.50 -3.30
CA GLY A 607 -27.16 16.18 -3.81
C GLY A 607 -26.23 15.77 -4.93
N ARG A 608 -25.97 14.48 -5.07
CA ARG A 608 -25.20 13.89 -6.17
C ARG A 608 -25.69 12.50 -6.47
N ILE A 609 -25.84 12.22 -7.77
CA ILE A 609 -26.07 10.88 -8.30
C ILE A 609 -24.96 10.58 -9.30
N SER A 610 -24.41 9.38 -9.29
CA SER A 610 -23.38 8.96 -10.23
C SER A 610 -23.50 7.50 -10.60
N TYR A 611 -23.05 7.17 -11.81
CA TYR A 611 -22.92 5.80 -12.29
C TYR A 611 -21.53 5.57 -12.87
N THR A 612 -20.90 4.45 -12.51
CA THR A 612 -19.56 4.09 -12.96
C THR A 612 -19.63 2.86 -13.86
N PHE A 613 -19.15 3.01 -15.09
CA PHE A 613 -18.93 1.94 -16.06
C PHE A 613 -17.48 1.47 -15.98
N TYR A 614 -17.26 0.16 -16.13
CA TYR A 614 -15.94 -0.47 -16.16
C TYR A 614 -15.75 -1.21 -17.49
N PRO A 615 -15.44 -0.53 -18.59
CA PRO A 615 -15.23 -1.17 -19.90
C PRO A 615 -13.91 -1.95 -19.94
N ASN A 616 -13.79 -2.91 -20.89
CA ASN A 616 -12.58 -3.71 -21.07
C ASN A 616 -11.74 -3.19 -22.26
N ASN A 617 -11.63 -1.86 -22.40
CA ASN A 617 -10.89 -1.19 -23.48
C ASN A 617 -9.82 -0.23 -22.90
N ILE A 618 -9.46 0.81 -23.66
CA ILE A 618 -8.51 1.85 -23.26
C ILE A 618 -8.94 2.63 -22.00
N PHE A 619 -10.21 2.58 -21.62
CA PHE A 619 -10.69 3.22 -20.41
C PHE A 619 -10.73 2.24 -19.24
N LYS A 620 -10.12 2.62 -18.11
CA LYS A 620 -10.23 1.91 -16.84
C LYS A 620 -11.65 2.02 -16.26
N ARG A 621 -12.23 3.23 -16.35
CA ARG A 621 -13.60 3.52 -15.90
C ARG A 621 -14.13 4.79 -16.58
N ILE A 622 -15.45 4.84 -16.74
CA ILE A 622 -16.18 6.03 -17.20
C ILE A 622 -17.20 6.37 -16.12
N ILE A 623 -17.19 7.62 -15.64
CA ILE A 623 -18.08 8.06 -14.57
C ILE A 623 -18.96 9.17 -15.10
N THR A 624 -20.28 8.95 -15.07
CA THR A 624 -21.28 10.00 -15.29
C THR A 624 -21.87 10.44 -13.97
N SER A 625 -22.11 11.72 -13.78
CA SER A 625 -22.76 12.22 -12.57
C SER A 625 -23.54 13.50 -12.79
N VAL A 626 -24.57 13.67 -11.96
CA VAL A 626 -25.35 14.90 -11.80
C VAL A 626 -25.28 15.31 -10.34
N SER A 627 -25.04 16.58 -10.06
CA SER A 627 -25.02 17.12 -8.71
C SER A 627 -25.73 18.46 -8.62
N GLY A 628 -26.41 18.71 -7.49
CA GLY A 628 -27.13 19.95 -7.19
C GLY A 628 -26.68 20.52 -5.85
N LEU A 629 -26.64 21.85 -5.77
CA LEU A 629 -26.34 22.60 -4.54
C LEU A 629 -27.30 23.81 -4.44
N LYS A 630 -27.75 24.11 -3.23
CA LYS A 630 -28.46 25.35 -2.89
C LYS A 630 -27.96 25.85 -1.55
N PHE A 631 -27.44 27.09 -1.50
CA PHE A 631 -27.02 27.79 -0.27
C PHE A 631 -27.20 29.29 -0.44
N ASN A 632 -27.31 29.99 0.69
CA ASN A 632 -27.28 31.45 0.73
C ASN A 632 -25.82 31.94 0.85
N ILE A 633 -25.54 33.09 0.23
CA ILE A 633 -24.16 33.59 0.07
C ILE A 633 -23.99 35.05 0.54
N ASP A 634 -25.09 35.77 0.76
CA ASP A 634 -25.03 37.17 1.18
C ASP A 634 -26.35 37.57 1.85
N GLU A 635 -26.32 38.61 2.70
CA GLU A 635 -27.49 39.25 3.28
C GLU A 635 -27.29 40.76 3.24
N PHE A 636 -28.33 41.45 2.88
CA PHE A 636 -28.40 42.94 2.88
C PHE A 636 -29.58 43.37 3.72
N THR A 637 -29.40 44.46 4.49
CA THR A 637 -30.48 45.07 5.28
C THR A 637 -30.68 46.50 4.77
N ASP A 638 -31.89 46.88 4.37
CA ASP A 638 -32.21 48.23 3.91
C ASP A 638 -32.36 49.21 5.08
N THR A 639 -32.55 50.48 4.75
CA THR A 639 -32.75 51.53 5.75
C THR A 639 -34.05 51.39 6.59
N ALA A 640 -34.99 50.55 6.15
CA ALA A 640 -36.22 50.21 6.86
C ALA A 640 -36.11 48.90 7.65
N ASN A 641 -34.89 48.35 7.85
CA ASN A 641 -34.60 47.06 8.50
C ASN A 641 -35.18 45.82 7.79
N ASN A 642 -35.53 45.93 6.50
CA ASN A 642 -35.90 44.73 5.74
C ASN A 642 -34.65 43.92 5.35
N LYS A 643 -34.67 42.62 5.60
CA LYS A 643 -33.57 41.73 5.25
C LYS A 643 -33.78 41.07 3.91
N PHE A 644 -32.80 41.22 3.03
CA PHE A 644 -32.72 40.58 1.73
C PHE A 644 -31.61 39.53 1.77
N ILE A 645 -31.97 38.27 1.72
CA ILE A 645 -30.99 37.14 1.67
C ILE A 645 -30.88 36.72 0.21
N THR A 646 -29.65 36.67 -0.28
CA THR A 646 -29.34 36.20 -1.64
C THR A 646 -28.63 34.84 -1.58
N GLY A 647 -28.90 34.02 -2.59
CA GLY A 647 -28.34 32.67 -2.66
C GLY A 647 -28.18 32.22 -4.10
N PHE A 648 -27.71 30.97 -4.24
CA PHE A 648 -27.56 30.35 -5.55
C PHE A 648 -28.16 28.95 -5.57
N ARG A 649 -28.57 28.53 -6.76
CA ARG A 649 -28.88 27.15 -7.10
C ARG A 649 -27.94 26.73 -8.23
N LYS A 650 -27.27 25.61 -8.04
CA LYS A 650 -26.30 25.06 -8.99
C LYS A 650 -26.66 23.64 -9.35
N LEU A 651 -26.80 23.38 -10.63
CA LEU A 651 -26.87 22.04 -11.20
C LEU A 651 -25.57 21.79 -11.99
N SER A 652 -24.94 20.66 -11.80
CA SER A 652 -23.78 20.30 -12.63
C SER A 652 -23.87 18.86 -13.13
N THR A 653 -23.61 18.67 -14.41
CA THR A 653 -23.42 17.37 -15.06
C THR A 653 -21.93 17.13 -15.27
N SER A 654 -21.51 15.87 -15.21
CA SER A 654 -20.09 15.53 -15.42
C SER A 654 -19.95 14.17 -16.10
N LEU A 655 -19.03 14.12 -17.06
CA LEU A 655 -18.57 12.91 -17.73
C LEU A 655 -17.06 12.82 -17.58
N LYS A 656 -16.55 11.77 -16.91
CA LYS A 656 -15.13 11.56 -16.65
C LYS A 656 -14.66 10.23 -17.25
N PHE A 657 -13.66 10.28 -18.12
CA PHE A 657 -13.01 9.15 -18.78
C PHE A 657 -11.64 8.94 -18.16
N VAL A 658 -11.44 7.87 -17.40
CA VAL A 658 -10.15 7.51 -16.81
C VAL A 658 -9.48 6.49 -17.70
N LEU A 659 -8.28 6.81 -18.17
CA LEU A 659 -7.49 5.95 -19.04
C LEU A 659 -6.92 4.75 -18.26
N ARG A 660 -6.72 3.64 -18.95
CA ARG A 660 -6.05 2.46 -18.41
C ARG A 660 -4.54 2.59 -18.58
N GLU A 661 -3.79 2.30 -17.55
CA GLU A 661 -2.35 2.16 -17.62
C GLU A 661 -1.99 0.72 -18.03
N SER A 662 -0.92 0.55 -18.79
CA SER A 662 -0.43 -0.77 -19.23
C SER A 662 0.11 -1.59 -18.06
N ASN A 663 0.86 -0.97 -17.15
CA ASN A 663 1.34 -1.59 -15.93
C ASN A 663 0.27 -1.52 -14.82
N PRO A 664 -0.27 -2.65 -14.32
CA PRO A 664 -1.26 -2.67 -13.24
C PRO A 664 -0.76 -2.05 -11.93
N ARG A 665 0.56 -2.08 -11.68
CA ARG A 665 1.22 -1.49 -10.50
C ARG A 665 1.41 0.02 -10.61
N SER A 666 1.10 0.62 -11.78
CA SER A 666 1.30 2.06 -12.00
C SER A 666 0.49 2.91 -11.03
N SER A 667 1.17 3.87 -10.40
CA SER A 667 0.58 4.91 -9.56
C SER A 667 0.00 6.07 -10.35
N ARG A 668 0.13 6.03 -11.70
CA ARG A 668 -0.31 7.10 -12.60
C ARG A 668 -1.80 6.99 -12.89
N GLU A 669 -2.50 8.12 -12.84
CA GLU A 669 -3.88 8.28 -13.29
C GLU A 669 -3.96 9.39 -14.34
N ARG A 670 -4.52 9.10 -15.51
CA ARG A 670 -4.78 10.06 -16.58
C ARG A 670 -6.27 10.07 -16.87
N TYR A 671 -6.85 11.27 -16.99
CA TYR A 671 -8.27 11.36 -17.32
C TYR A 671 -8.63 12.63 -18.06
N PHE A 672 -9.69 12.53 -18.85
CA PHE A 672 -10.45 13.63 -19.39
C PHE A 672 -11.74 13.80 -18.60
N GLN A 673 -12.13 15.04 -18.34
CA GLN A 673 -13.38 15.32 -17.67
C GLN A 673 -14.07 16.51 -18.31
N TRP A 674 -15.32 16.31 -18.72
CA TRP A 674 -16.21 17.38 -19.12
C TRP A 674 -17.22 17.61 -18.01
N LYS A 675 -17.47 18.89 -17.65
CA LYS A 675 -18.53 19.34 -16.74
C LYS A 675 -19.27 20.49 -17.39
N THR A 676 -20.59 20.51 -17.19
CA THR A 676 -21.41 21.68 -17.48
C THR A 676 -22.10 22.10 -16.19
N PHE A 677 -21.98 23.35 -15.86
CA PHE A 677 -22.64 23.97 -14.73
C PHE A 677 -23.75 24.88 -15.20
N TYR A 678 -24.90 24.81 -14.53
CA TYR A 678 -26.02 25.71 -14.66
C TYR A 678 -26.24 26.38 -13.31
N PHE A 679 -26.27 27.70 -13.31
CA PHE A 679 -26.47 28.51 -12.14
C PHE A 679 -27.74 29.33 -12.27
N ASN A 680 -28.49 29.42 -11.17
CA ASN A 680 -29.58 30.39 -10.97
C ASN A 680 -29.20 31.16 -9.70
N GLU A 681 -28.98 32.45 -9.82
CA GLU A 681 -28.42 33.31 -8.78
C GLU A 681 -29.38 34.45 -8.42
N ASP A 682 -29.53 34.68 -7.11
CA ASP A 682 -30.28 35.82 -6.59
C ASP A 682 -29.36 37.07 -6.62
N ASN A 683 -29.87 38.17 -7.21
CA ASN A 683 -29.22 39.46 -7.30
C ASN A 683 -30.10 40.56 -6.73
N LEU A 684 -29.49 41.68 -6.33
CA LEU A 684 -30.19 42.86 -5.86
C LEU A 684 -30.00 44.04 -6.82
N ARG A 685 -31.09 44.72 -7.11
CA ARG A 685 -31.08 45.99 -7.83
C ARG A 685 -31.40 47.10 -6.85
N PHE A 686 -30.53 48.10 -6.82
CA PHE A 686 -30.63 49.27 -5.96
C PHE A 686 -31.11 50.43 -6.79
N LYS A 687 -32.20 51.12 -6.37
CA LYS A 687 -32.68 52.35 -6.97
C LYS A 687 -32.70 53.41 -5.87
N SER A 688 -31.99 54.50 -6.06
CA SER A 688 -31.96 55.63 -5.14
C SER A 688 -32.86 56.71 -5.66
N ASP A 689 -33.94 57.00 -4.94
CA ASP A 689 -34.82 58.16 -5.20
C ASP A 689 -34.57 59.22 -4.14
N THR A 690 -34.66 60.51 -4.53
CA THR A 690 -34.47 61.64 -3.63
C THR A 690 -35.79 62.28 -3.39
N PHE A 691 -36.19 62.43 -2.14
CA PHE A 691 -37.39 63.16 -1.77
C PHE A 691 -37.23 64.65 -1.97
N PRO A 692 -38.35 65.44 -2.05
CA PRO A 692 -38.28 66.91 -2.19
C PRO A 692 -37.53 67.60 -1.02
N ASN A 693 -37.41 66.93 0.12
CA ASN A 693 -36.67 67.42 1.30
C ASN A 693 -35.15 67.08 1.26
N GLY A 694 -34.65 66.53 0.16
CA GLY A 694 -33.24 66.13 -0.02
C GLY A 694 -32.87 64.79 0.55
N ASN A 695 -33.79 64.14 1.28
CA ASN A 695 -33.52 62.77 1.81
C ASN A 695 -33.48 61.75 0.69
N ARG A 696 -32.52 60.84 0.72
CA ARG A 696 -32.40 59.71 -0.19
C ARG A 696 -33.14 58.48 0.35
N PHE A 697 -33.98 57.90 -0.49
CA PHE A 697 -34.64 56.64 -0.21
C PHE A 697 -34.10 55.53 -1.15
N LEU A 698 -33.63 54.44 -0.54
CA LEU A 698 -33.07 53.29 -1.27
C LEU A 698 -34.12 52.20 -1.41
N THR A 699 -34.60 51.97 -2.63
CA THR A 699 -35.45 50.83 -2.96
C THR A 699 -34.64 49.69 -3.44
N ILE A 700 -34.82 48.50 -2.83
CA ILE A 700 -34.13 47.29 -3.19
C ILE A 700 -35.13 46.31 -3.80
N THR A 701 -34.77 45.81 -4.96
CA THR A 701 -35.56 44.79 -5.65
C THR A 701 -34.70 43.55 -5.88
N LYS A 702 -35.17 42.37 -5.42
CA LYS A 702 -34.52 41.11 -5.64
C LYS A 702 -34.95 40.51 -6.96
N TYR A 703 -34.00 40.03 -7.81
CA TYR A 703 -34.28 39.37 -9.08
C TYR A 703 -33.34 38.19 -9.27
N GLN A 704 -33.58 37.35 -10.27
CA GLN A 704 -32.79 36.14 -10.54
C GLN A 704 -32.11 36.24 -11.91
N THR A 705 -30.88 35.73 -11.99
CA THR A 705 -30.14 35.55 -13.23
C THR A 705 -29.75 34.10 -13.46
N ASN A 706 -29.68 33.71 -14.71
CA ASN A 706 -29.23 32.38 -15.12
C ASN A 706 -27.95 32.52 -15.95
N ARG A 707 -27.03 31.61 -15.70
CA ARG A 707 -25.80 31.47 -16.50
C ARG A 707 -25.35 30.01 -16.58
N TYR A 708 -24.49 29.72 -17.55
CA TYR A 708 -23.86 28.41 -17.70
C TYR A 708 -22.34 28.55 -17.79
N LEU A 709 -21.64 27.42 -17.50
CA LEU A 709 -20.20 27.26 -17.67
C LEU A 709 -19.90 25.83 -18.10
N ASN A 710 -19.23 25.68 -19.24
CA ASN A 710 -18.62 24.43 -19.66
C ASN A 710 -17.17 24.38 -19.18
N GLN A 711 -16.73 23.22 -18.68
CA GLN A 711 -15.36 23.01 -18.22
C GLN A 711 -14.83 21.71 -18.78
N LEU A 712 -13.74 21.77 -19.52
CA LEU A 712 -12.98 20.62 -20.00
C LEU A 712 -11.65 20.57 -19.25
N ARG A 713 -11.31 19.39 -18.70
CA ARG A 713 -10.07 19.16 -17.96
C ARG A 713 -9.36 17.93 -18.50
N PHE A 714 -8.06 18.04 -18.71
CA PHE A 714 -7.16 16.91 -18.87
C PHE A 714 -6.17 16.90 -17.70
N VAL A 715 -6.06 15.75 -17.04
CA VAL A 715 -5.21 15.60 -15.85
C VAL A 715 -4.31 14.39 -16.01
N ILE A 716 -3.03 14.58 -15.70
CA ILE A 716 -2.04 13.52 -15.49
C ILE A 716 -1.56 13.68 -14.06
N ALA A 717 -1.67 12.62 -13.26
CA ALA A 717 -1.16 12.59 -11.89
C ALA A 717 -0.43 11.28 -11.66
N ASP A 718 0.76 11.36 -11.05
CA ASP A 718 1.50 10.20 -10.56
C ASP A 718 1.71 10.35 -9.06
N SER A 719 1.11 9.44 -8.29
CA SER A 719 1.17 9.44 -6.84
C SER A 719 2.27 8.54 -6.28
N ARG A 720 3.31 8.28 -7.08
CA ARG A 720 4.52 7.55 -6.63
C ARG A 720 5.11 8.21 -5.38
N VAL A 721 5.82 7.44 -4.56
CA VAL A 721 6.31 7.94 -3.27
C VAL A 721 7.43 8.96 -3.42
N LEU A 722 8.34 8.75 -4.38
CA LEU A 722 9.39 9.70 -4.73
C LEU A 722 8.94 10.59 -5.88
N TYR A 723 9.05 11.91 -5.66
CA TYR A 723 8.80 12.90 -6.68
C TYR A 723 7.41 12.81 -7.33
N PRO A 724 6.31 12.69 -6.54
CA PRO A 724 4.97 12.69 -7.09
C PRO A 724 4.69 13.99 -7.82
N TYR A 725 3.91 13.91 -8.90
CA TYR A 725 3.54 15.08 -9.69
C TYR A 725 2.10 15.03 -10.15
N LYS A 726 1.56 16.20 -10.46
CA LYS A 726 0.26 16.37 -11.11
C LYS A 726 0.34 17.53 -12.10
N ALA A 727 -0.13 17.32 -13.31
CA ALA A 727 -0.34 18.37 -14.31
C ALA A 727 -1.80 18.38 -14.74
N GLU A 728 -2.36 19.57 -14.86
CA GLU A 728 -3.75 19.80 -15.25
C GLU A 728 -3.82 20.91 -16.29
N ILE A 729 -4.44 20.64 -17.42
CA ILE A 729 -4.88 21.63 -18.40
C ILE A 729 -6.40 21.75 -18.27
N MET A 730 -6.89 22.97 -18.15
CA MET A 730 -8.30 23.30 -18.01
C MET A 730 -8.71 24.36 -19.00
N ALA A 731 -9.83 24.14 -19.68
CA ALA A 731 -10.52 25.14 -20.47
C ALA A 731 -11.93 25.33 -19.91
N GLU A 732 -12.34 26.57 -19.63
CA GLU A 732 -13.69 26.94 -19.24
C GLU A 732 -14.28 27.84 -20.32
N GLN A 733 -15.56 27.68 -20.64
CA GLN A 733 -16.30 28.47 -21.61
C GLN A 733 -17.63 28.88 -21.01
N SER A 734 -17.86 30.18 -20.96
CA SER A 734 -19.14 30.81 -20.68
C SER A 734 -19.68 31.53 -21.93
N ALA A 735 -20.77 32.27 -21.83
CA ALA A 735 -21.27 33.10 -22.93
C ALA A 735 -20.24 34.20 -23.32
N ASP A 736 -19.55 34.76 -22.32
CA ASP A 736 -18.79 35.99 -22.49
C ASP A 736 -17.27 35.77 -22.56
N PHE A 737 -16.77 34.56 -22.19
CA PHE A 737 -15.34 34.29 -22.12
C PHE A 737 -14.99 32.81 -22.32
N ILE A 738 -13.73 32.61 -22.69
CA ILE A 738 -12.97 31.34 -22.54
C ILE A 738 -11.85 31.62 -21.55
N ARG A 739 -11.69 30.72 -20.53
CA ARG A 739 -10.56 30.74 -19.61
C ARG A 739 -9.73 29.49 -19.83
N LEU A 740 -8.44 29.69 -20.09
CA LEU A 740 -7.45 28.61 -20.17
C LEU A 740 -6.58 28.64 -18.92
N ALA A 741 -6.26 27.49 -18.38
CA ALA A 741 -5.36 27.38 -17.23
C ALA A 741 -4.50 26.10 -17.31
N LEU A 742 -3.22 26.26 -16.99
CA LEU A 742 -2.25 25.19 -16.77
C LEU A 742 -1.84 25.21 -15.29
N THR A 743 -1.93 24.08 -14.61
CA THR A 743 -1.47 23.91 -13.24
C THR A 743 -0.56 22.71 -13.15
N GLY A 744 0.67 22.89 -12.63
CA GLY A 744 1.62 21.85 -12.34
C GLY A 744 1.87 21.77 -10.83
N ASN A 745 2.01 20.59 -10.28
CA ASN A 745 2.42 20.34 -8.90
C ASN A 745 3.51 19.26 -8.93
N TYR A 746 4.57 19.49 -8.18
CA TYR A 746 5.68 18.56 -8.04
C TYR A 746 6.16 18.55 -6.59
N TYR A 747 6.42 17.39 -6.03
CA TYR A 747 6.99 17.27 -4.70
C TYR A 747 8.39 16.68 -4.80
N LEU A 748 9.38 17.44 -4.37
CA LEU A 748 10.78 17.06 -4.33
C LEU A 748 11.09 16.50 -2.93
N ASN A 749 11.22 15.18 -2.82
CA ASN A 749 11.69 14.56 -1.59
C ASN A 749 13.19 14.82 -1.43
N TYR A 750 13.62 15.40 -0.33
CA TYR A 750 15.04 15.57 0.00
C TYR A 750 15.47 14.76 1.22
N ASN A 751 14.51 14.15 1.93
CA ASN A 751 14.74 13.16 2.99
C ASN A 751 13.51 12.26 3.11
N GLU A 752 13.54 11.22 3.94
CA GLU A 752 12.50 10.20 4.11
C GLU A 752 11.08 10.78 4.26
N ASN A 753 10.91 11.78 5.11
CA ASN A 753 9.60 12.39 5.39
C ASN A 753 9.58 13.90 5.12
N LEU A 754 10.59 14.44 4.45
CA LEU A 754 10.73 15.88 4.23
C LEU A 754 10.85 16.17 2.74
N GLY A 755 10.22 17.28 2.32
CA GLY A 755 10.28 17.67 0.92
C GLY A 755 9.86 19.11 0.65
N LEU A 756 9.95 19.47 -0.62
CA LEU A 756 9.59 20.77 -1.17
C LEU A 756 8.42 20.57 -2.15
N ASP A 757 7.26 21.13 -1.81
CA ASP A 757 6.14 21.28 -2.74
C ASP A 757 6.44 22.46 -3.69
N VAL A 758 6.40 22.22 -4.99
CA VAL A 758 6.48 23.23 -6.03
C VAL A 758 5.18 23.20 -6.82
N ARG A 759 4.51 24.36 -6.89
CA ARG A 759 3.32 24.52 -7.72
C ARG A 759 3.57 25.62 -8.75
N PHE A 760 3.26 25.34 -10.01
CA PHE A 760 3.24 26.29 -11.11
C PHE A 760 1.80 26.54 -11.57
N PHE A 761 1.49 27.77 -11.91
CA PHE A 761 0.22 28.15 -12.53
C PHE A 761 0.47 29.12 -13.66
N ALA A 762 -0.26 28.95 -14.77
CA ALA A 762 -0.39 29.94 -15.84
C ALA A 762 -1.86 29.95 -16.31
N GLY A 763 -2.44 31.11 -16.39
CA GLY A 763 -3.83 31.28 -16.82
C GLY A 763 -4.03 32.48 -17.73
N LYS A 764 -5.09 32.41 -18.58
CA LYS A 764 -5.47 33.51 -19.50
C LYS A 764 -6.97 33.50 -19.71
N PHE A 765 -7.56 34.70 -19.70
CA PHE A 765 -8.92 34.95 -20.19
C PHE A 765 -8.89 35.41 -21.65
N ILE A 766 -9.86 34.95 -22.43
CA ILE A 766 -10.12 35.33 -23.81
C ILE A 766 -11.60 35.69 -23.83
N TYR A 767 -11.91 36.96 -24.03
CA TYR A 767 -13.29 37.45 -24.07
C TYR A 767 -13.90 37.19 -25.44
N LEU A 768 -15.15 36.71 -25.43
CA LEU A 768 -15.97 36.47 -26.65
C LEU A 768 -16.91 37.65 -26.95
N GLY A 769 -17.18 38.47 -25.94
CA GLY A 769 -17.98 39.68 -25.98
C GLY A 769 -17.22 40.89 -25.40
N ASP A 770 -17.95 41.81 -24.82
CA ASP A 770 -17.36 43.01 -24.18
C ASP A 770 -16.51 42.56 -22.96
N ASN A 771 -15.34 43.21 -22.83
CA ASN A 771 -14.54 43.06 -21.62
C ASN A 771 -15.35 43.50 -20.40
N THR A 772 -15.23 42.79 -19.30
CA THR A 772 -15.90 43.20 -18.07
C THR A 772 -15.42 44.59 -17.64
N ILE A 773 -16.36 45.49 -17.48
CA ILE A 773 -16.08 46.91 -17.11
C ILE A 773 -15.43 46.98 -15.73
N ASN A 774 -15.71 45.97 -14.88
CA ASN A 774 -15.46 45.96 -13.44
C ASN A 774 -14.33 45.04 -13.00
N LYS A 775 -13.43 44.58 -13.90
CA LYS A 775 -12.22 43.84 -13.48
C LYS A 775 -11.43 44.55 -12.39
N GLN A 776 -11.70 45.81 -12.21
CA GLN A 776 -11.10 46.69 -11.23
C GLN A 776 -11.84 46.68 -9.90
N PHE A 777 -13.12 46.26 -9.91
CA PHE A 777 -13.97 46.23 -8.73
C PHE A 777 -14.15 44.81 -8.21
N ALA A 778 -14.33 44.73 -6.93
CA ALA A 778 -14.53 43.48 -6.21
C ALA A 778 -15.77 42.70 -6.60
N THR A 779 -16.69 43.29 -7.30
CA THR A 779 -17.97 42.71 -7.69
C THR A 779 -17.89 41.83 -8.94
N ASP A 780 -16.81 41.91 -9.72
CA ASP A 780 -16.63 41.09 -10.91
C ASP A 780 -15.77 39.84 -10.60
N PRO A 781 -16.34 38.62 -10.66
CA PRO A 781 -15.61 37.39 -10.37
C PRO A 781 -14.75 36.87 -11.54
N TYR A 782 -14.84 37.48 -12.75
CA TYR A 782 -14.20 36.94 -13.96
C TYR A 782 -12.80 37.53 -14.16
N HIS A 783 -11.91 37.24 -13.24
CA HIS A 783 -10.51 37.61 -13.31
C HIS A 783 -9.62 36.50 -12.68
N LEU A 784 -8.33 36.60 -12.98
CA LEU A 784 -7.28 35.85 -12.30
C LEU A 784 -6.74 36.65 -11.13
N ASN A 785 -6.33 35.95 -10.04
CA ASN A 785 -5.81 36.63 -8.86
C ASN A 785 -4.56 35.91 -8.34
N LEU A 786 -3.46 36.65 -8.13
CA LEU A 786 -2.25 36.09 -7.50
C LEU A 786 -2.53 35.52 -6.11
N SER A 787 -3.36 36.11 -5.30
CA SER A 787 -3.75 35.65 -3.99
C SER A 787 -4.78 34.51 -4.03
N GLY A 788 -5.17 34.06 -5.21
CA GLY A 788 -6.29 33.16 -5.40
C GLY A 788 -7.64 33.86 -5.19
N PRO A 789 -8.74 33.28 -5.69
CA PRO A 789 -10.07 33.87 -5.54
C PRO A 789 -10.53 33.84 -4.08
N LYS A 790 -11.12 34.92 -3.65
CA LYS A 790 -11.92 34.97 -2.43
C LYS A 790 -13.28 34.29 -2.62
N GLY A 791 -14.05 34.11 -1.56
CA GLY A 791 -15.32 33.44 -1.61
C GLY A 791 -16.25 33.93 -2.72
N TYR A 792 -16.49 35.26 -2.82
CA TYR A 792 -17.33 35.88 -3.85
C TYR A 792 -16.70 35.82 -5.27
N GLU A 793 -15.37 35.67 -5.42
CA GLU A 793 -14.67 35.46 -6.67
C GLU A 793 -14.75 34.03 -7.22
N ASP A 794 -15.21 33.06 -6.40
CA ASP A 794 -15.43 31.68 -6.85
C ASP A 794 -16.77 31.57 -7.61
N TYR A 795 -16.79 32.00 -8.86
CA TYR A 795 -17.96 31.99 -9.75
C TYR A 795 -18.48 30.58 -10.06
N THR A 796 -17.78 29.53 -9.63
CA THR A 796 -18.23 28.14 -9.77
C THR A 796 -18.96 27.62 -8.54
N TYR A 797 -18.96 28.33 -7.42
CA TYR A 797 -19.48 27.86 -6.13
C TYR A 797 -19.05 26.43 -5.77
N SER A 798 -17.78 26.09 -6.06
CA SER A 798 -17.27 24.73 -5.90
C SER A 798 -16.56 24.51 -4.59
N ASN A 799 -16.22 25.56 -3.86
CA ASN A 799 -15.49 25.53 -2.60
C ASN A 799 -16.36 26.03 -1.44
N TYR A 800 -16.06 25.50 -0.27
CA TYR A 800 -16.69 25.91 0.96
C TYR A 800 -16.03 27.17 1.48
N PHE A 801 -16.86 28.20 1.78
CA PHE A 801 -16.44 29.41 2.45
C PHE A 801 -17.40 29.75 3.60
N ILE A 802 -16.85 30.00 4.80
CA ILE A 802 -17.66 30.38 5.96
C ILE A 802 -18.36 31.72 5.72
N GLY A 803 -17.60 32.70 5.23
CA GLY A 803 -18.11 34.03 4.90
C GLY A 803 -17.84 34.37 3.44
N ARG A 804 -18.58 33.76 2.51
CA ARG A 804 -18.31 33.88 1.07
C ARG A 804 -18.28 35.33 0.57
N SER A 805 -19.17 36.15 1.03
CA SER A 805 -19.30 37.56 0.65
C SER A 805 -18.88 38.55 1.76
N GLU A 806 -18.23 38.07 2.80
CA GLU A 806 -17.71 38.92 3.89
C GLU A 806 -16.43 39.62 3.47
N PHE A 807 -16.37 40.91 3.75
CA PHE A 807 -15.22 41.78 3.45
C PHE A 807 -14.37 42.08 4.65
N GLU A 808 -14.92 41.94 5.88
CA GLU A 808 -14.28 42.23 7.14
C GLU A 808 -14.40 41.03 8.10
N GLY A 809 -13.63 41.06 9.19
CA GLY A 809 -13.59 40.02 10.21
C GLY A 809 -12.84 38.78 9.83
N ALA A 810 -12.82 37.80 10.75
CA ALA A 810 -12.03 36.56 10.61
C ALA A 810 -12.47 35.71 9.39
N ALA A 811 -13.77 35.68 9.10
CA ALA A 811 -14.30 34.91 7.98
C ALA A 811 -13.80 35.41 6.60
N SER A 812 -13.58 36.72 6.47
CA SER A 812 -13.03 37.33 5.27
C SER A 812 -11.57 36.94 4.98
N GLN A 813 -10.88 36.37 5.97
CA GLN A 813 -9.48 35.94 5.84
C GLN A 813 -9.38 34.56 5.18
N GLN A 814 -10.49 33.85 4.93
CA GLN A 814 -10.48 32.59 4.18
C GLN A 814 -10.18 32.84 2.70
N MET A 815 -9.28 32.03 2.16
CA MET A 815 -8.90 32.04 0.76
C MET A 815 -8.84 30.63 0.19
N MET A 816 -8.72 30.54 -1.12
CA MET A 816 -8.60 29.29 -1.87
C MET A 816 -7.25 29.23 -2.58
N MET A 817 -6.57 28.09 -2.49
CA MET A 817 -5.32 27.83 -3.20
C MET A 817 -5.61 27.50 -4.69
N ARG A 818 -6.00 28.50 -5.45
CA ARG A 818 -6.26 28.45 -6.88
C ARG A 818 -5.57 29.62 -7.56
N ASP A 819 -5.49 29.66 -8.87
CA ASP A 819 -4.81 30.70 -9.68
C ASP A 819 -3.37 30.93 -9.17
N GLY A 820 -2.97 32.12 -8.81
CA GLY A 820 -1.62 32.41 -8.33
C GLY A 820 -1.24 31.78 -7.00
N GLY A 821 -2.21 31.47 -6.14
CA GLY A 821 -1.99 30.76 -4.87
C GLY A 821 -1.12 31.47 -3.84
N PHE A 822 -0.99 32.82 -3.94
CA PHE A 822 -0.32 33.64 -2.93
C PHE A 822 -1.11 33.62 -1.62
N LYS A 823 -0.42 33.63 -0.48
CA LYS A 823 -1.03 33.52 0.84
C LYS A 823 -1.26 34.87 1.52
N VAL A 824 -0.91 35.98 0.85
CA VAL A 824 -1.28 37.33 1.30
C VAL A 824 -2.70 37.66 0.90
N ARG A 825 -3.39 38.41 1.74
CA ARG A 825 -4.71 38.97 1.40
C ARG A 825 -4.56 40.12 0.38
N THR A 826 -5.36 40.09 -0.67
CA THR A 826 -5.65 41.24 -1.52
C THR A 826 -7.13 41.48 -1.39
N ASP A 827 -7.50 42.39 -0.45
CA ASP A 827 -8.89 42.68 -0.27
C ASP A 827 -9.42 43.48 -1.46
N LEU A 828 -10.67 43.71 -1.47
CA LEU A 828 -11.51 44.26 -2.51
C LEU A 828 -11.27 45.68 -2.92
N LEU A 829 -10.06 46.08 -3.19
CA LEU A 829 -9.84 47.49 -3.33
C LEU A 829 -9.64 47.94 -4.75
N ALA A 830 -9.86 49.27 -4.89
CA ALA A 830 -9.68 49.99 -6.12
C ALA A 830 -8.34 49.71 -6.82
N ASP A 831 -7.33 49.39 -6.04
CA ASP A 831 -6.00 49.00 -6.58
C ASP A 831 -5.94 47.52 -6.87
N LYS A 832 -5.76 47.15 -8.09
CA LYS A 832 -5.76 45.79 -8.61
C LYS A 832 -4.46 45.03 -8.39
N VAL A 833 -3.90 45.09 -7.21
CA VAL A 833 -2.64 44.41 -6.94
C VAL A 833 -2.80 42.91 -7.15
N GLY A 834 -2.13 42.39 -8.20
CA GLY A 834 -2.14 40.97 -8.51
C GLY A 834 -3.41 40.40 -9.13
N LYS A 835 -4.35 41.27 -9.57
CA LYS A 835 -5.56 40.88 -10.28
C LYS A 835 -5.50 41.24 -11.76
N THR A 836 -6.01 40.37 -12.62
CA THR A 836 -6.03 40.62 -14.07
C THR A 836 -7.16 39.87 -14.76
N ASP A 837 -7.72 40.43 -15.79
CA ASP A 837 -8.66 39.79 -16.69
C ASP A 837 -7.98 39.31 -18.00
N ASP A 838 -6.64 39.29 -18.05
CA ASP A 838 -5.87 38.84 -19.19
C ASP A 838 -5.06 37.58 -18.80
N TRP A 839 -3.78 37.70 -18.50
CA TRP A 839 -2.93 36.56 -18.17
C TRP A 839 -2.20 36.72 -16.81
N LEU A 840 -1.95 35.60 -16.18
CA LEU A 840 -1.27 35.53 -14.90
C LEU A 840 -0.40 34.27 -14.83
N MET A 841 0.81 34.41 -14.27
CA MET A 841 1.72 33.29 -13.98
C MET A 841 2.21 33.39 -12.54
N ALA A 842 2.32 32.24 -11.88
CA ALA A 842 2.83 32.16 -10.51
C ALA A 842 3.53 30.80 -10.23
N MET A 843 4.46 30.86 -9.29
CA MET A 843 5.07 29.69 -8.66
C MET A 843 4.93 29.78 -7.14
N ASN A 844 4.62 28.66 -6.51
CA ASN A 844 4.51 28.56 -5.08
C ASN A 844 5.44 27.45 -4.59
N PHE A 845 6.15 27.71 -3.50
CA PHE A 845 7.08 26.81 -2.85
C PHE A 845 6.64 26.62 -1.40
N VAL A 846 6.58 25.39 -0.93
CA VAL A 846 6.29 25.08 0.47
C VAL A 846 7.23 23.95 0.91
N THR A 847 8.08 24.20 1.89
CA THR A 847 9.07 23.24 2.38
C THR A 847 8.81 22.85 3.82
N ASP A 848 9.05 21.59 4.12
CA ASP A 848 9.04 21.10 5.49
C ASP A 848 10.27 21.61 6.26
N ILE A 849 10.13 21.77 7.58
CA ILE A 849 11.24 22.17 8.45
C ILE A 849 11.82 20.91 9.10
N PRO A 850 13.12 20.62 8.92
CA PRO A 850 13.77 19.49 9.57
C PRO A 850 13.64 19.57 11.09
N ASP A 851 13.43 18.41 11.72
CA ASP A 851 13.22 18.28 13.17
C ASP A 851 14.35 18.89 14.02
N GLN A 852 15.60 18.91 13.50
CA GLN A 852 16.77 19.45 14.17
C GLN A 852 16.72 20.96 14.42
N ILE A 853 15.99 21.69 13.54
CA ILE A 853 15.86 23.16 13.61
C ILE A 853 14.45 23.62 13.94
N ASN A 854 13.52 22.70 14.14
CA ASN A 854 12.12 23.01 14.48
C ASN A 854 11.99 23.32 15.98
N ILE A 855 12.00 24.59 16.35
CA ILE A 855 11.86 25.09 17.71
C ILE A 855 10.52 24.65 18.34
N LEU A 856 9.47 24.48 17.53
CA LEU A 856 8.13 24.10 18.02
C LEU A 856 8.05 22.61 18.43
N LYS A 857 9.09 21.81 18.14
CA LYS A 857 9.21 20.44 18.63
C LYS A 857 9.24 20.34 20.17
N LEU A 858 9.60 21.44 20.85
CA LEU A 858 9.61 21.53 22.32
C LEU A 858 8.19 21.64 22.92
N LEU A 859 7.19 21.95 22.11
CA LEU A 859 5.80 22.02 22.56
C LEU A 859 5.21 20.61 22.75
N PRO A 860 4.32 20.40 23.75
CA PRO A 860 3.69 19.11 23.99
C PRO A 860 2.74 18.67 22.84
N VAL A 861 2.39 19.58 21.95
CA VAL A 861 1.57 19.33 20.76
C VAL A 861 2.43 19.53 19.52
N LYS A 862 2.53 18.50 18.70
CA LYS A 862 3.25 18.57 17.42
C LYS A 862 2.41 19.38 16.41
N ILE A 863 2.77 20.65 16.23
CA ILE A 863 2.16 21.52 15.21
C ILE A 863 3.05 21.44 13.96
N PRO A 864 2.57 20.91 12.84
CA PRO A 864 3.34 20.88 11.60
C PRO A 864 3.49 22.29 11.03
N VAL A 865 4.70 22.83 11.10
CA VAL A 865 5.07 24.14 10.58
C VAL A 865 5.91 23.96 9.33
N ARG A 866 5.59 24.74 8.30
CA ARG A 866 6.26 24.74 7.01
C ARG A 866 6.64 26.18 6.66
N ILE A 867 7.65 26.35 5.83
CA ILE A 867 8.02 27.66 5.25
C ILE A 867 7.45 27.70 3.85
N TYR A 868 6.85 28.82 3.48
CA TYR A 868 6.41 29.04 2.10
C TYR A 868 7.02 30.29 1.47
N ALA A 869 7.12 30.29 0.14
CA ALA A 869 7.46 31.43 -0.69
C ALA A 869 6.66 31.37 -1.99
N ASP A 870 6.08 32.48 -2.38
CA ASP A 870 5.32 32.64 -3.62
C ASP A 870 5.95 33.72 -4.48
N ILE A 871 6.00 33.48 -5.78
CA ILE A 871 6.48 34.45 -6.79
C ILE A 871 5.52 34.44 -7.98
N GLY A 872 5.21 35.62 -8.54
CA GLY A 872 4.28 35.67 -9.67
C GLY A 872 4.25 37.01 -10.38
N THR A 873 3.55 37.04 -11.50
CA THR A 873 3.38 38.19 -12.35
C THR A 873 2.03 38.16 -13.08
N TYR A 874 1.58 39.29 -13.59
CA TYR A 874 0.29 39.42 -14.23
C TYR A 874 0.31 40.54 -15.29
N ALA A 875 -0.63 40.57 -16.19
CA ALA A 875 -0.64 41.41 -17.38
C ALA A 875 -0.48 42.91 -17.09
N GLU A 876 -1.18 43.44 -16.08
CA GLU A 876 -1.17 44.88 -15.75
C GLU A 876 0.22 45.35 -15.29
N ALA A 877 1.04 44.50 -14.68
CA ALA A 877 2.40 44.84 -14.25
C ALA A 877 3.36 45.14 -15.43
N TRP A 878 3.00 44.79 -16.66
CA TRP A 878 3.81 44.92 -17.86
C TRP A 878 3.32 46.06 -18.78
N LYS A 879 2.24 46.77 -18.42
CA LYS A 879 1.74 47.91 -19.17
C LYS A 879 2.70 49.08 -19.06
N ALA A 880 2.74 49.93 -20.10
CA ALA A 880 3.67 51.06 -20.16
C ALA A 880 3.52 52.06 -19.02
N ASN A 881 2.33 52.17 -18.45
CA ASN A 881 2.01 53.06 -17.33
C ASN A 881 2.01 52.37 -15.97
N ALA A 882 2.53 51.13 -15.88
CA ALA A 882 2.59 50.39 -14.63
C ALA A 882 3.61 51.02 -13.66
N THR A 883 3.20 51.35 -12.45
CA THR A 883 4.03 51.97 -11.40
C THR A 883 4.61 50.95 -10.40
N GLY A 884 4.19 49.68 -10.46
CA GLY A 884 4.58 48.63 -9.54
C GLY A 884 5.67 47.71 -10.06
N ASN A 885 6.13 46.79 -9.20
CA ASN A 885 7.09 45.79 -9.58
C ASN A 885 6.49 44.79 -10.57
N LYS A 886 7.22 44.44 -11.63
CA LYS A 886 6.79 43.46 -12.64
C LYS A 886 6.60 42.07 -12.04
N ILE A 887 7.39 41.71 -11.03
CA ILE A 887 7.36 40.44 -10.30
C ILE A 887 7.01 40.75 -8.85
N LEU A 888 6.03 40.05 -8.35
CA LEU A 888 5.60 40.13 -6.95
C LEU A 888 5.99 38.85 -6.20
N PHE A 889 6.21 38.97 -4.90
CA PHE A 889 6.53 37.86 -4.03
C PHE A 889 5.87 37.99 -2.66
N ASN A 890 5.67 36.90 -1.97
CA ASN A 890 5.45 36.84 -0.53
C ASN A 890 6.05 35.57 0.05
N ALA A 891 6.42 35.59 1.35
CA ALA A 891 6.93 34.44 2.07
C ALA A 891 6.51 34.51 3.53
N GLY A 892 6.47 33.35 4.19
CA GLY A 892 6.06 33.27 5.58
C GLY A 892 5.96 31.85 6.10
N LEU A 893 5.16 31.67 7.17
CA LEU A 893 4.93 30.38 7.80
C LEU A 893 3.55 29.83 7.45
N GLN A 894 3.48 28.53 7.26
CA GLN A 894 2.25 27.77 7.06
C GLN A 894 2.08 26.75 8.17
N PHE A 895 0.93 26.75 8.82
CA PHE A 895 0.51 25.76 9.80
C PHE A 895 -0.57 24.86 9.18
N SER A 896 -0.29 23.57 9.08
CA SER A 896 -1.17 22.62 8.40
C SER A 896 -1.82 21.66 9.39
N PHE A 897 -3.14 21.55 9.31
CA PHE A 897 -3.94 20.70 10.20
C PHE A 897 -4.78 19.72 9.39
N LEU A 898 -5.19 18.61 10.02
CA LEU A 898 -6.07 17.59 9.44
C LEU A 898 -5.61 17.14 8.03
N LYS A 899 -4.33 16.76 7.91
CA LYS A 899 -3.72 16.33 6.62
C LYS A 899 -3.89 17.39 5.51
N ASN A 900 -3.55 18.64 5.81
CA ASN A 900 -3.65 19.80 4.89
C ASN A 900 -5.10 20.18 4.50
N THR A 901 -6.11 19.72 5.23
CA THR A 901 -7.49 20.17 5.03
C THR A 901 -7.69 21.60 5.49
N VAL A 902 -7.07 21.97 6.61
CA VAL A 902 -7.08 23.34 7.14
C VAL A 902 -5.65 23.84 7.21
N ASN A 903 -5.38 24.97 6.58
CA ASN A 903 -4.08 25.62 6.63
C ASN A 903 -4.24 27.06 7.10
N VAL A 904 -3.32 27.51 7.95
CA VAL A 904 -3.22 28.90 8.42
C VAL A 904 -1.90 29.46 7.91
N TYR A 905 -1.95 30.64 7.30
CA TYR A 905 -0.80 31.30 6.70
C TYR A 905 -0.47 32.59 7.43
N MET A 906 0.80 32.79 7.75
CA MET A 906 1.33 34.00 8.38
C MET A 906 2.34 34.66 7.42
N PRO A 907 1.92 35.56 6.55
CA PRO A 907 2.83 36.30 5.67
C PRO A 907 3.78 37.21 6.49
N LEU A 908 5.08 37.04 6.31
CA LEU A 908 6.12 37.78 7.02
C LEU A 908 6.86 38.75 6.08
N PHE A 909 7.08 38.34 4.84
CA PHE A 909 7.79 39.12 3.81
C PHE A 909 6.94 39.19 2.55
N TYR A 910 6.87 40.38 1.95
CA TYR A 910 6.12 40.61 0.71
C TYR A 910 6.59 41.84 -0.03
N SER A 911 6.31 41.93 -1.31
CA SER A 911 6.65 43.03 -2.18
C SER A 911 6.12 44.37 -1.66
N LYS A 912 6.84 45.44 -1.92
CA LYS A 912 6.50 46.79 -1.47
C LYS A 912 5.07 47.21 -1.83
N VAL A 913 4.59 46.86 -3.00
CA VAL A 913 3.25 47.18 -3.46
C VAL A 913 2.16 46.58 -2.56
N TYR A 914 2.39 45.36 -1.98
CA TYR A 914 1.48 44.80 -0.97
C TYR A 914 1.57 45.58 0.35
N LYS A 915 2.78 45.99 0.74
CA LYS A 915 2.98 46.78 1.96
C LYS A 915 2.24 48.10 1.88
N ASP A 916 2.42 48.84 0.81
CA ASP A 916 1.77 50.14 0.57
C ASP A 916 0.24 49.97 0.53
N TYR A 917 -0.24 48.94 -0.13
CA TYR A 917 -1.65 48.59 -0.20
C TYR A 917 -2.23 48.27 1.19
N PHE A 918 -1.56 47.50 2.05
CA PHE A 918 -2.03 47.20 3.38
C PHE A 918 -2.03 48.46 4.27
N GLN A 919 -1.07 49.33 4.12
CA GLN A 919 -1.02 50.61 4.86
C GLN A 919 -2.17 51.55 4.47
N SER A 920 -2.48 51.67 3.20
CA SER A 920 -3.57 52.52 2.73
C SER A 920 -4.96 52.01 3.07
N THR A 921 -5.11 50.68 3.15
CA THR A 921 -6.39 50.03 3.22
C THR A 921 -6.76 49.51 4.58
N ILE A 922 -5.80 48.81 5.22
CA ILE A 922 -6.03 48.14 6.50
C ILE A 922 -5.67 49.07 7.65
N SER A 923 -4.70 49.97 7.45
CA SER A 923 -4.18 51.01 8.33
C SER A 923 -3.69 50.57 9.70
N ASP A 924 -4.46 49.76 10.44
CA ASP A 924 -4.11 49.27 11.77
C ASP A 924 -4.07 47.74 11.85
N LYS A 925 -3.26 47.19 12.77
CA LYS A 925 -3.13 45.74 13.04
C LYS A 925 -2.88 44.93 11.77
N ILE A 926 -2.08 45.44 10.84
CA ILE A 926 -1.80 44.84 9.51
C ILE A 926 -1.41 43.39 9.63
N PHE A 927 -0.49 43.03 10.54
CA PHE A 927 -0.07 41.63 10.72
C PHE A 927 -1.25 40.70 11.04
N LYS A 928 -2.09 41.06 12.04
CA LYS A 928 -3.23 40.22 12.44
C LYS A 928 -4.28 40.11 11.34
N LYS A 929 -4.56 41.18 10.64
CA LYS A 929 -5.57 41.24 9.57
C LYS A 929 -5.07 40.57 8.29
N ASN A 930 -3.75 40.41 8.13
CA ASN A 930 -3.13 39.75 6.97
C ASN A 930 -2.96 38.24 7.15
N ILE A 931 -3.13 37.68 8.37
CA ILE A 931 -3.22 36.21 8.55
C ILE A 931 -4.38 35.72 7.70
N SER A 932 -4.12 34.68 6.90
CA SER A 932 -5.13 34.04 6.07
C SER A 932 -5.22 32.55 6.37
N PHE A 933 -6.29 31.92 5.95
CA PHE A 933 -6.47 30.50 6.11
C PHE A 933 -7.22 29.89 4.90
N SER A 934 -7.02 28.60 4.68
CA SER A 934 -7.80 27.85 3.70
C SER A 934 -8.46 26.63 4.35
N ILE A 935 -9.67 26.30 3.86
CA ILE A 935 -10.38 25.07 4.20
C ILE A 935 -10.63 24.32 2.89
N ASP A 936 -9.91 23.21 2.70
CA ASP A 936 -10.04 22.38 1.50
C ASP A 936 -10.59 20.99 1.87
N ILE A 937 -11.91 20.89 1.88
CA ILE A 937 -12.60 19.62 2.15
C ILE A 937 -12.36 18.56 1.06
N GLN A 938 -11.87 18.95 -0.13
CA GLN A 938 -11.54 18.01 -1.21
C GLN A 938 -10.25 17.23 -0.91
N ASN A 939 -9.41 17.71 0.00
CA ASN A 939 -8.25 16.99 0.49
C ASN A 939 -8.62 15.84 1.45
N ILE A 940 -9.85 15.78 1.95
CA ILE A 940 -10.41 14.62 2.66
C ILE A 940 -10.72 13.55 1.60
N SER A 941 -9.69 12.91 1.08
CA SER A 941 -9.85 11.87 0.07
C SER A 941 -9.70 10.49 0.68
N LEU A 942 -10.75 9.69 0.61
CA LEU A 942 -10.71 8.24 0.89
C LEU A 942 -9.78 7.49 -0.09
N LYS A 943 -9.37 8.11 -1.20
CA LYS A 943 -8.45 7.50 -2.19
C LYS A 943 -7.01 7.33 -1.71
N LYS A 944 -6.57 8.06 -0.68
CA LYS A 944 -5.26 7.85 -0.05
C LYS A 944 -5.25 6.63 0.89
N ILE A 945 -6.40 6.06 1.18
CA ILE A 945 -6.58 4.82 1.97
C ILE A 945 -6.09 3.59 1.16
N ASP A 946 -6.03 3.70 -0.17
CA ASP A 946 -5.75 2.59 -1.11
C ASP A 946 -4.32 2.05 -1.06
N ARG A 947 -3.39 2.69 -0.37
CA ARG A 947 -1.96 2.28 -0.33
C ARG A 947 -1.42 1.95 1.06
N ARG A 948 -2.16 2.20 2.11
CA ARG A 948 -1.72 1.96 3.49
C ARG A 948 -2.91 1.50 4.33
N PHE A 949 -3.37 0.28 4.12
CA PHE A 949 -4.12 -0.39 5.17
C PHE A 949 -3.11 -1.10 6.07
N PRO A 950 -3.01 -0.74 7.34
CA PRO A 950 -2.43 -1.63 8.32
C PRO A 950 -3.45 -2.77 8.50
N PHE A 951 -3.06 -3.96 8.15
CA PHE A 951 -3.78 -5.19 8.49
C PHE A 951 -3.50 -5.57 9.92
#